data_a76dfc25e117df32dbfa6ed954753397
#
_entry.id   a76dfc25e117df32dbfa6ed954753397
#
_cell.length_a   1.000
_cell.length_b   1.000
_cell.length_c   1.000
_cell.angle_alpha   90.00
_cell.angle_beta   90.00
_cell.angle_gamma   90.00
#
_symmetry.space_group_name_H-M   'P 1'
#
loop_
_entity.id
_entity.type
_entity.pdbx_description
1 polymer ?
#
loop_
_entity_poly.entity_id
_entity_poly.type
_entity_poly.pdbx_seq_one_letter_code
_entity_poly.pdbx_strand_id
1 'polypeptide(L)'
;MKRLFNAILTAAIVLTTVASCWQEPVYEAGASLHQVTDLKAVPGDGEVTLSWSLPQGWEATEFIISYTDAEMGKVSFHTGGPVTTYKVTGLKNLISYIFNVQAVYGDKISGAVSVSAKPVSTRFPVTGLMADAESGKVTLYWTRPDSDQLTGYVITYQKEDEDTPVTVTVSDPAAVSYVIEGLTDDVNYVFTVVAQYTNGDSDPVEIKAMPALAVPYILESEKTAVGLPVKATFNRSAFEQADNVTWTLPGGEVLEGDEVKIRLMSAGDQTVVLGARVNGIDKSWNVVLHVREYVIEDTDFVCEGTNYNGFKGSCPMFSPDGKTVYNLTFNKISNLMAYDILSGEKKWTYSVNHGSYNGFTVNPVTGDIYFGTTTAGDFFAVTPDGTLKWQFAEAGSMQSASPAVSADGNTVYLIDASGNTFALDAATGTKKWSVALEKKGGGMLVNGNDLVILLNGTDKTIVWLKADTGEEIVSYGQAALGSDISGGFAISPDKRYAYYGHAGGQASKIDLQERKIVVDCKAVSTSTKPNLWGLVTSPNGDVMCPSKDGNCYLLDPETLEIKATFESGKGNNAFNYARACSDTDGNFYISSGQVKNVNYTLGPDLTVKDSFSVGGDADKQMGGNNYLDGILYAAYIGKSQENGLFIGKYVGGERYHAYGVDICGSCSLK
;
A
#
# COMPACT_ATOMS: atom_id res chain seq x y z
N MET A 1 -22.67 -23.32 -7.13
CA MET A 1 -23.59 -24.14 -7.94
C MET A 1 -23.83 -25.46 -7.24
N LYS A 2 -25.08 -25.64 -6.82
CA LYS A 2 -25.75 -26.85 -6.44
C LYS A 2 -24.94 -28.16 -6.59
N ARG A 3 -24.61 -28.76 -5.47
CA ARG A 3 -24.57 -30.18 -5.11
C ARG A 3 -23.58 -30.37 -3.99
N LEU A 4 -24.07 -30.50 -2.78
CA LEU A 4 -23.62 -31.43 -1.73
C LEU A 4 -24.37 -31.12 -0.43
N PHE A 5 -25.56 -31.66 -0.36
CA PHE A 5 -26.24 -31.95 0.92
C PHE A 5 -26.90 -33.29 0.70
N ASN A 6 -26.25 -34.34 1.13
CA ASN A 6 -26.86 -35.63 1.42
C ASN A 6 -25.76 -36.61 1.83
N ALA A 7 -25.47 -36.66 3.09
CA ALA A 7 -24.99 -37.85 3.80
C ALA A 7 -25.09 -37.61 5.30
N ILE A 8 -26.28 -37.71 5.86
CA ILE A 8 -26.46 -37.90 7.30
C ILE A 8 -27.29 -39.15 7.49
N LEU A 9 -26.61 -40.15 7.95
CA LEU A 9 -26.93 -41.21 8.88
C LEU A 9 -28.35 -41.78 8.80
N THR A 10 -28.51 -42.84 8.04
CA THR A 10 -29.63 -43.76 8.12
C THR A 10 -29.44 -44.69 9.34
N ALA A 11 -29.90 -44.27 10.51
CA ALA A 11 -30.23 -45.21 11.57
C ALA A 11 -31.62 -45.78 11.27
N ALA A 12 -31.64 -46.98 10.67
CA ALA A 12 -32.87 -47.70 10.43
C ALA A 12 -33.50 -48.13 11.77
N ILE A 13 -34.44 -47.36 12.24
CA ILE A 13 -35.42 -47.87 13.19
C ILE A 13 -36.49 -48.59 12.37
N VAL A 14 -36.47 -49.91 12.43
CA VAL A 14 -37.57 -50.74 11.90
C VAL A 14 -38.79 -50.44 12.73
N LEU A 15 -39.62 -49.52 12.31
CA LEU A 15 -40.99 -49.40 12.79
C LEU A 15 -41.82 -50.44 12.04
N THR A 16 -42.11 -51.57 12.71
CA THR A 16 -43.19 -52.43 12.29
C THR A 16 -44.50 -51.66 12.43
N THR A 17 -45.02 -51.18 11.29
CA THR A 17 -46.37 -50.60 11.25
C THR A 17 -47.35 -51.73 11.44
N VAL A 18 -47.80 -51.96 12.68
CA VAL A 18 -49.10 -52.60 12.92
C VAL A 18 -50.09 -51.47 12.72
N ALA A 19 -50.71 -51.41 11.57
CA ALA A 19 -51.90 -50.60 11.33
C ALA A 19 -53.04 -51.19 12.12
N SER A 20 -53.09 -50.91 13.43
CA SER A 20 -54.34 -51.02 14.18
C SER A 20 -55.06 -49.70 13.99
N CYS A 21 -56.25 -49.80 13.37
CA CYS A 21 -57.20 -48.72 13.26
C CYS A 21 -57.67 -48.38 14.69
N TRP A 22 -56.92 -47.52 15.40
CA TRP A 22 -57.40 -46.91 16.63
C TRP A 22 -58.22 -45.70 16.20
N GLN A 23 -59.57 -45.81 16.28
CA GLN A 23 -60.40 -44.62 16.34
C GLN A 23 -60.10 -43.96 17.66
N GLU A 24 -59.63 -42.71 17.62
CA GLU A 24 -59.54 -41.94 18.87
C GLU A 24 -60.91 -41.91 19.52
N PRO A 25 -60.98 -42.17 20.83
CA PRO A 25 -62.28 -42.12 21.54
C PRO A 25 -62.77 -40.66 21.41
N VAL A 26 -64.05 -40.54 20.98
CA VAL A 26 -64.71 -39.24 20.91
C VAL A 26 -65.20 -38.91 22.35
N TYR A 27 -64.48 -37.99 23.00
CA TYR A 27 -64.86 -37.52 24.32
C TYR A 27 -65.85 -36.36 24.22
N GLU A 28 -66.93 -36.40 24.98
CA GLU A 28 -67.85 -35.26 25.16
C GLU A 28 -67.20 -34.23 26.15
N ALA A 29 -67.09 -32.97 25.72
CA ALA A 29 -66.63 -31.89 26.58
C ALA A 29 -67.71 -31.52 27.61
N GLY A 30 -67.51 -31.87 28.87
CA GLY A 30 -68.40 -31.51 29.95
C GLY A 30 -68.02 -30.14 30.56
N ALA A 31 -68.93 -29.15 30.44
CA ALA A 31 -68.67 -27.77 30.90
C ALA A 31 -68.49 -27.61 32.42
N SER A 32 -68.56 -28.68 33.22
CA SER A 32 -68.42 -28.67 34.68
C SER A 32 -67.40 -29.66 35.24
N LEU A 33 -66.53 -30.24 34.41
CA LEU A 33 -65.55 -31.18 34.94
C LEU A 33 -64.32 -30.45 35.47
N HIS A 34 -63.80 -30.95 36.59
CA HIS A 34 -62.67 -30.35 37.27
C HIS A 34 -61.38 -30.51 36.43
N GLN A 35 -60.74 -29.36 36.14
CA GLN A 35 -59.47 -29.29 35.53
C GLN A 35 -58.29 -29.67 36.46
N VAL A 36 -57.13 -29.99 35.95
CA VAL A 36 -55.94 -30.12 36.76
C VAL A 36 -55.59 -28.78 37.43
N THR A 37 -55.01 -28.86 38.63
CA THR A 37 -54.48 -27.73 39.37
C THR A 37 -52.95 -27.84 39.52
N ASP A 38 -52.31 -26.75 39.91
CA ASP A 38 -50.85 -26.71 40.20
C ASP A 38 -49.97 -27.24 39.08
N LEU A 39 -50.43 -27.08 37.83
CA LEU A 39 -49.65 -27.51 36.67
C LEU A 39 -48.33 -26.76 36.61
N LYS A 40 -47.24 -27.51 36.66
CA LYS A 40 -45.86 -27.04 36.59
C LYS A 40 -45.14 -27.75 35.45
N ALA A 41 -44.17 -27.07 34.87
CA ALA A 41 -43.27 -27.59 33.84
C ALA A 41 -41.83 -27.31 34.25
N VAL A 42 -41.04 -28.36 34.33
CA VAL A 42 -39.59 -28.28 34.61
C VAL A 42 -38.84 -28.66 33.32
N PRO A 43 -38.16 -27.70 32.69
CA PRO A 43 -37.40 -27.97 31.49
C PRO A 43 -36.13 -28.78 31.77
N GLY A 44 -35.79 -29.66 30.83
CA GLY A 44 -34.55 -30.43 30.77
C GLY A 44 -33.96 -30.37 29.37
N ASP A 45 -32.93 -31.19 29.13
CA ASP A 45 -32.25 -31.26 27.82
C ASP A 45 -33.10 -32.08 26.83
N GLY A 46 -33.71 -31.40 25.88
CA GLY A 46 -34.63 -32.01 24.90
C GLY A 46 -35.90 -32.56 25.54
N GLU A 47 -36.23 -32.22 26.78
CA GLU A 47 -37.38 -32.73 27.51
C GLU A 47 -38.01 -31.70 28.43
N VAL A 48 -39.26 -31.97 28.83
CA VAL A 48 -39.97 -31.21 29.84
C VAL A 48 -40.72 -32.19 30.73
N THR A 49 -40.52 -32.08 32.04
CA THR A 49 -41.33 -32.83 33.04
C THR A 49 -42.48 -31.98 33.49
N LEU A 50 -43.69 -32.44 33.22
CA LEU A 50 -44.93 -31.82 33.67
C LEU A 50 -45.37 -32.49 34.98
N SER A 51 -45.91 -31.70 35.91
CA SER A 51 -46.53 -32.20 37.13
C SER A 51 -47.79 -31.38 37.45
N TRP A 52 -48.76 -32.05 37.97
CA TRP A 52 -50.07 -31.42 38.29
C TRP A 52 -50.73 -32.14 39.43
N SER A 53 -51.85 -31.58 39.95
CA SER A 53 -52.72 -32.15 40.97
C SER A 53 -54.13 -32.15 40.45
N LEU A 54 -54.98 -32.96 41.06
CA LEU A 54 -56.46 -32.86 40.96
C LEU A 54 -57.05 -32.25 42.23
N PRO A 55 -58.16 -31.53 42.11
CA PRO A 55 -58.88 -31.09 43.29
C PRO A 55 -59.26 -32.25 44.21
N GLN A 56 -59.33 -31.99 45.55
CA GLN A 56 -59.58 -33.02 46.54
C GLN A 56 -60.92 -33.74 46.27
N GLY A 57 -60.93 -35.07 46.30
CA GLY A 57 -62.06 -35.91 46.06
C GLY A 57 -62.43 -36.25 44.67
N TRP A 58 -61.54 -35.84 43.65
CA TRP A 58 -61.66 -36.17 42.24
C TRP A 58 -60.58 -37.15 41.79
N GLU A 59 -60.99 -38.16 41.01
CA GLU A 59 -60.09 -39.16 40.43
C GLU A 59 -60.34 -39.21 38.94
N ALA A 60 -59.25 -38.95 38.14
CA ALA A 60 -59.26 -39.11 36.70
C ALA A 60 -58.87 -40.54 36.33
N THR A 61 -59.33 -41.04 35.19
CA THR A 61 -58.97 -42.33 34.68
C THR A 61 -57.55 -42.27 33.95
N GLU A 62 -57.33 -41.16 33.33
CA GLU A 62 -56.02 -40.82 32.70
C GLU A 62 -55.94 -39.31 32.40
N PHE A 63 -54.87 -38.87 31.78
CA PHE A 63 -54.68 -37.47 31.29
C PHE A 63 -54.30 -37.44 29.83
N ILE A 64 -54.71 -36.39 29.14
CA ILE A 64 -54.27 -36.05 27.81
C ILE A 64 -53.34 -34.88 27.91
N ILE A 65 -52.11 -35.06 27.39
CA ILE A 65 -51.10 -34.01 27.28
C ILE A 65 -50.94 -33.68 25.81
N SER A 66 -51.00 -32.40 25.48
CA SER A 66 -50.76 -31.96 24.07
C SER A 66 -49.91 -30.70 24.00
N TYR A 67 -49.15 -30.57 22.92
CA TYR A 67 -48.41 -29.36 22.56
C TYR A 67 -48.40 -29.21 21.03
N THR A 68 -47.96 -28.06 20.54
CA THR A 68 -47.76 -27.84 19.08
C THR A 68 -46.27 -27.80 18.77
N ASP A 69 -45.85 -28.67 17.89
CA ASP A 69 -44.52 -28.66 17.27
C ASP A 69 -44.58 -27.99 15.90
N ALA A 70 -43.51 -27.25 15.55
CA ALA A 70 -43.47 -26.49 14.31
C ALA A 70 -43.45 -27.37 13.03
N GLU A 71 -42.95 -28.59 13.15
CA GLU A 71 -42.81 -29.55 12.02
C GLU A 71 -43.87 -30.61 12.02
N MET A 72 -44.21 -31.15 13.19
CA MET A 72 -45.19 -32.24 13.33
C MET A 72 -46.65 -31.78 13.58
N GLY A 73 -46.84 -30.47 13.82
CA GLY A 73 -48.16 -29.93 14.17
C GLY A 73 -48.55 -30.26 15.61
N LYS A 74 -49.86 -30.52 15.86
CA LYS A 74 -50.35 -30.86 17.17
C LYS A 74 -49.97 -32.30 17.55
N VAL A 75 -49.22 -32.42 18.64
CA VAL A 75 -48.81 -33.70 19.25
C VAL A 75 -49.62 -33.92 20.50
N SER A 76 -50.11 -35.15 20.71
CA SER A 76 -50.98 -35.52 21.86
C SER A 76 -50.58 -36.88 22.40
N PHE A 77 -50.57 -37.03 23.70
CA PHE A 77 -50.27 -38.24 24.44
C PHE A 77 -51.39 -38.57 25.45
N HIS A 78 -51.75 -39.85 25.56
CA HIS A 78 -52.52 -40.37 26.65
C HIS A 78 -51.62 -40.97 27.72
N THR A 79 -51.86 -40.67 28.98
CA THR A 79 -50.99 -41.17 30.07
C THR A 79 -51.24 -42.63 30.40
N GLY A 80 -52.36 -43.22 29.92
CA GLY A 80 -52.74 -44.60 30.13
C GLY A 80 -53.05 -44.96 31.57
N GLY A 81 -53.21 -43.95 32.47
CA GLY A 81 -53.49 -44.12 33.86
C GLY A 81 -53.46 -42.81 34.63
N PRO A 82 -53.89 -42.81 35.90
CA PRO A 82 -54.05 -41.61 36.72
C PRO A 82 -52.73 -41.08 37.32
N VAL A 83 -51.76 -40.81 36.47
CA VAL A 83 -50.45 -40.24 36.87
C VAL A 83 -50.58 -38.74 37.11
N THR A 84 -49.75 -38.19 38.00
CA THR A 84 -49.68 -36.75 38.27
C THR A 84 -48.41 -36.11 37.80
N THR A 85 -47.61 -36.86 37.05
CA THR A 85 -46.37 -36.38 36.41
C THR A 85 -46.16 -37.10 35.08
N TYR A 86 -45.61 -36.42 34.11
CA TYR A 86 -45.30 -36.98 32.80
C TYR A 86 -44.08 -36.29 32.18
N LYS A 87 -43.17 -37.05 31.60
CA LYS A 87 -42.01 -36.54 30.94
C LYS A 87 -42.24 -36.56 29.42
N VAL A 88 -42.24 -35.39 28.81
CA VAL A 88 -42.28 -35.20 27.35
C VAL A 88 -40.84 -35.09 26.84
N THR A 89 -40.46 -35.98 25.95
CA THR A 89 -39.08 -36.06 25.39
C THR A 89 -39.09 -35.76 23.90
N GLY A 90 -37.90 -35.60 23.29
CA GLY A 90 -37.75 -35.31 21.84
C GLY A 90 -38.04 -33.86 21.46
N LEU A 91 -38.03 -32.96 22.43
CA LEU A 91 -38.28 -31.54 22.21
C LEU A 91 -36.97 -30.86 21.74
N LYS A 92 -37.11 -29.82 20.92
CA LYS A 92 -35.99 -28.99 20.52
C LYS A 92 -35.62 -28.01 21.64
N ASN A 93 -34.33 -27.98 22.01
CA ASN A 93 -33.84 -27.00 22.98
C ASN A 93 -34.02 -25.56 22.45
N LEU A 94 -34.18 -24.63 23.36
CA LEU A 94 -34.35 -23.20 23.12
C LEU A 94 -35.64 -22.80 22.37
N ILE A 95 -36.54 -23.77 22.10
CA ILE A 95 -37.91 -23.52 21.59
C ILE A 95 -38.87 -23.48 22.74
N SER A 96 -39.77 -22.50 22.78
CA SER A 96 -40.79 -22.40 23.77
C SER A 96 -42.03 -23.21 23.35
N TYR A 97 -42.40 -24.19 24.17
CA TYR A 97 -43.59 -25.03 23.96
C TYR A 97 -44.68 -24.65 24.98
N ILE A 98 -45.93 -24.69 24.55
CA ILE A 98 -47.12 -24.57 25.41
C ILE A 98 -47.71 -25.95 25.52
N PHE A 99 -47.64 -26.51 26.74
CA PHE A 99 -48.22 -27.81 27.07
C PHE A 99 -49.62 -27.60 27.65
N ASN A 100 -50.57 -28.42 27.19
CA ASN A 100 -51.93 -28.45 27.66
C ASN A 100 -52.16 -29.79 28.32
N VAL A 101 -52.75 -29.81 29.53
CA VAL A 101 -53.09 -31.01 30.28
C VAL A 101 -54.60 -31.01 30.52
N GLN A 102 -55.26 -32.12 30.20
CA GLN A 102 -56.71 -32.36 30.40
C GLN A 102 -56.90 -33.63 31.21
N ALA A 103 -57.75 -33.65 32.15
CA ALA A 103 -58.16 -34.84 32.92
C ALA A 103 -59.31 -35.58 32.18
N VAL A 104 -59.16 -36.89 32.12
CA VAL A 104 -60.17 -37.81 31.52
C VAL A 104 -60.94 -38.47 32.62
N TYR A 105 -62.25 -38.41 32.53
CA TYR A 105 -63.23 -38.98 33.51
C TYR A 105 -64.18 -39.94 32.78
N GLY A 106 -63.69 -41.18 32.54
CA GLY A 106 -64.42 -42.12 31.69
C GLY A 106 -64.54 -41.69 30.25
N ASP A 107 -65.72 -41.34 29.77
CA ASP A 107 -66.00 -40.87 28.43
C ASP A 107 -65.97 -39.32 28.27
N LYS A 108 -65.57 -38.60 29.28
CA LYS A 108 -65.58 -37.13 29.33
C LYS A 108 -64.20 -36.56 29.62
N ILE A 109 -63.90 -35.38 29.04
CA ILE A 109 -62.66 -34.66 29.28
C ILE A 109 -62.89 -33.29 29.86
N SER A 110 -61.98 -32.84 30.74
CA SER A 110 -61.97 -31.49 31.30
C SER A 110 -61.56 -30.44 30.31
N GLY A 111 -61.72 -29.18 30.64
CA GLY A 111 -61.03 -28.10 30.01
C GLY A 111 -59.51 -28.27 30.14
N ALA A 112 -58.73 -27.73 29.19
CA ALA A 112 -57.27 -27.76 29.23
C ALA A 112 -56.71 -26.70 30.19
N VAL A 113 -55.67 -27.05 30.94
CA VAL A 113 -54.81 -26.11 31.67
C VAL A 113 -53.46 -26.07 30.98
N SER A 114 -52.92 -24.88 30.77
CA SER A 114 -51.72 -24.68 30.00
C SER A 114 -50.55 -24.19 30.85
N VAL A 115 -49.36 -24.62 30.49
CA VAL A 115 -48.10 -24.12 31.02
C VAL A 115 -47.08 -24.03 29.89
N SER A 116 -46.21 -23.01 29.90
CA SER A 116 -45.14 -22.90 28.95
C SER A 116 -43.79 -23.33 29.56
N ALA A 117 -43.00 -24.00 28.77
CA ALA A 117 -41.60 -24.32 29.10
C ALA A 117 -40.71 -24.29 27.87
N LYS A 118 -39.45 -23.99 28.11
CA LYS A 118 -38.42 -23.93 27.10
C LYS A 118 -37.31 -24.91 27.47
N PRO A 119 -37.20 -26.06 26.81
CA PRO A 119 -36.08 -26.98 27.04
C PRO A 119 -34.75 -26.29 26.91
N VAL A 120 -33.78 -26.64 27.71
CA VAL A 120 -32.46 -26.06 27.75
C VAL A 120 -31.43 -27.18 27.69
N SER A 121 -30.40 -27.01 26.86
CA SER A 121 -29.32 -27.99 26.83
C SER A 121 -28.56 -27.96 28.15
N THR A 122 -28.28 -29.11 28.68
CA THR A 122 -27.33 -29.28 29.79
C THR A 122 -25.94 -29.65 29.31
N ARG A 123 -25.80 -29.81 27.99
CA ARG A 123 -24.52 -30.11 27.30
C ARG A 123 -24.02 -28.88 26.60
N PHE A 124 -23.37 -28.01 27.36
CA PHE A 124 -22.81 -26.75 26.83
C PHE A 124 -21.55 -26.99 25.99
N PRO A 125 -21.46 -26.42 24.79
CA PRO A 125 -20.21 -26.47 24.02
C PRO A 125 -19.11 -25.66 24.71
N VAL A 126 -17.86 -25.89 24.33
CA VAL A 126 -16.75 -25.00 24.71
C VAL A 126 -17.00 -23.60 24.18
N THR A 127 -16.47 -22.58 24.86
CA THR A 127 -16.53 -21.19 24.38
C THR A 127 -15.11 -20.62 24.29
N GLY A 128 -14.95 -19.53 23.54
CA GLY A 128 -13.65 -18.88 23.40
C GLY A 128 -12.58 -19.77 22.77
N LEU A 129 -12.96 -20.68 21.84
CA LEU A 129 -12.01 -21.54 21.14
C LEU A 129 -11.04 -20.68 20.33
N MET A 130 -9.75 -20.84 20.59
CA MET A 130 -8.63 -20.19 19.92
C MET A 130 -7.62 -21.25 19.46
N ALA A 131 -6.88 -20.93 18.42
CA ALA A 131 -5.80 -21.76 17.90
C ALA A 131 -4.53 -20.93 17.82
N ASP A 132 -3.46 -21.44 18.40
CA ASP A 132 -2.10 -20.91 18.26
C ASP A 132 -1.31 -21.88 17.38
N ALA A 133 -0.95 -21.39 16.18
CA ALA A 133 -0.30 -22.19 15.15
C ALA A 133 1.21 -21.93 15.15
N GLU A 134 1.99 -23.00 15.28
CA GLU A 134 3.43 -23.00 15.16
C GLU A 134 3.85 -24.04 14.11
N SER A 135 5.14 -24.05 13.72
CA SER A 135 5.65 -25.05 12.78
C SER A 135 5.40 -26.48 13.29
N GLY A 136 4.69 -27.26 12.49
CA GLY A 136 4.39 -28.65 12.75
C GLY A 136 3.36 -28.92 13.86
N LYS A 137 2.78 -27.88 14.49
CA LYS A 137 1.81 -28.05 15.59
C LYS A 137 0.79 -26.91 15.68
N VAL A 138 -0.34 -27.20 16.31
CA VAL A 138 -1.35 -26.23 16.72
C VAL A 138 -1.74 -26.49 18.16
N THR A 139 -1.74 -25.47 19.00
CA THR A 139 -2.28 -25.51 20.35
C THR A 139 -3.67 -24.90 20.34
N LEU A 140 -4.66 -25.70 20.70
CA LEU A 140 -6.03 -25.23 20.91
C LEU A 140 -6.22 -24.79 22.35
N TYR A 141 -6.93 -23.68 22.55
CA TYR A 141 -7.34 -23.16 23.86
C TYR A 141 -8.83 -22.95 23.85
N TRP A 142 -9.50 -23.22 24.97
CA TRP A 142 -10.94 -22.97 25.13
C TRP A 142 -11.31 -22.65 26.58
N THR A 143 -12.47 -22.08 26.75
CA THR A 143 -13.10 -21.92 28.06
C THR A 143 -13.92 -23.16 28.37
N ARG A 144 -13.61 -23.81 29.50
CA ARG A 144 -14.32 -24.97 30.01
C ARG A 144 -15.79 -24.63 30.28
N PRO A 145 -16.78 -25.47 29.87
CA PRO A 145 -18.14 -25.35 30.27
C PRO A 145 -18.30 -25.57 31.80
N ASP A 146 -19.16 -24.78 32.45
CA ASP A 146 -19.47 -24.93 33.88
C ASP A 146 -20.52 -26.03 34.08
N SER A 147 -20.06 -27.25 34.32
CA SER A 147 -20.92 -28.40 34.54
C SER A 147 -20.17 -29.51 35.29
N ASP A 148 -20.85 -30.09 36.29
CA ASP A 148 -20.33 -31.24 37.04
C ASP A 148 -20.47 -32.58 36.28
N GLN A 149 -21.20 -32.57 35.15
CA GLN A 149 -21.43 -33.75 34.31
C GLN A 149 -20.39 -33.88 33.16
N LEU A 150 -19.51 -32.91 33.04
CA LEU A 150 -18.47 -32.90 32.03
C LEU A 150 -17.45 -34.03 32.31
N THR A 151 -17.17 -34.84 31.31
CA THR A 151 -16.24 -36.01 31.43
C THR A 151 -14.93 -35.80 30.63
N GLY A 152 -14.92 -34.89 29.67
CA GLY A 152 -13.75 -34.63 28.84
C GLY A 152 -14.12 -33.95 27.53
N TYR A 153 -13.24 -34.14 26.53
CA TYR A 153 -13.45 -33.54 25.21
C TYR A 153 -13.03 -34.51 24.09
N VAL A 154 -13.65 -34.36 22.94
CA VAL A 154 -13.20 -34.96 21.70
C VAL A 154 -12.75 -33.85 20.77
N ILE A 155 -11.52 -33.96 20.27
CA ILE A 155 -10.96 -33.07 19.27
C ILE A 155 -10.85 -33.85 17.98
N THR A 156 -11.41 -33.31 16.91
CA THR A 156 -11.28 -33.86 15.56
C THR A 156 -10.58 -32.83 14.68
N TYR A 157 -9.64 -33.25 13.89
CA TYR A 157 -8.97 -32.35 12.94
C TYR A 157 -8.68 -33.04 11.62
N GLN A 158 -8.69 -32.25 10.54
CA GLN A 158 -8.38 -32.71 9.18
C GLN A 158 -7.84 -31.54 8.37
N LYS A 159 -7.16 -31.84 7.27
CA LYS A 159 -6.85 -30.81 6.27
C LYS A 159 -8.14 -30.33 5.62
N GLU A 160 -8.22 -29.04 5.30
CA GLU A 160 -9.44 -28.42 4.76
C GLU A 160 -9.92 -29.09 3.48
N ASP A 161 -9.01 -29.57 2.63
CA ASP A 161 -9.30 -30.18 1.33
C ASP A 161 -9.36 -31.73 1.36
N GLU A 162 -9.19 -32.36 2.53
CA GLU A 162 -9.21 -33.81 2.69
C GLU A 162 -10.34 -34.23 3.66
N ASP A 163 -11.03 -35.34 3.32
CA ASP A 163 -12.10 -35.88 4.16
C ASP A 163 -11.60 -37.10 4.96
N THR A 164 -10.51 -36.91 5.69
CA THR A 164 -9.87 -37.94 6.52
C THR A 164 -9.59 -37.40 7.92
N PRO A 165 -10.64 -37.31 8.77
CA PRO A 165 -10.49 -36.75 10.11
C PRO A 165 -9.69 -37.65 11.04
N VAL A 166 -8.81 -37.02 11.81
CA VAL A 166 -8.11 -37.64 12.96
C VAL A 166 -8.81 -37.22 14.23
N THR A 167 -9.05 -38.19 15.13
CA THR A 167 -9.76 -37.94 16.38
C THR A 167 -8.86 -38.18 17.57
N VAL A 168 -8.90 -37.28 18.54
CA VAL A 168 -8.20 -37.32 19.82
C VAL A 168 -9.19 -37.17 20.96
N THR A 169 -9.08 -38.01 21.98
CA THR A 169 -9.91 -37.93 23.19
C THR A 169 -9.08 -37.35 24.34
N VAL A 170 -9.61 -36.31 24.98
CA VAL A 170 -9.03 -35.65 26.16
C VAL A 170 -9.89 -36.01 27.35
N SER A 171 -9.46 -36.99 28.16
CA SER A 171 -10.22 -37.53 29.30
C SER A 171 -10.19 -36.66 30.58
N ASP A 172 -9.51 -35.51 30.52
CA ASP A 172 -9.48 -34.55 31.62
C ASP A 172 -10.57 -33.48 31.45
N PRO A 173 -11.62 -33.48 32.27
CA PRO A 173 -12.67 -32.47 32.20
C PRO A 173 -12.21 -31.08 32.65
N ALA A 174 -11.03 -30.97 33.27
CA ALA A 174 -10.44 -29.67 33.65
C ALA A 174 -9.56 -29.08 32.54
N ALA A 175 -9.33 -29.81 31.45
CA ALA A 175 -8.50 -29.31 30.36
C ALA A 175 -9.10 -28.04 29.72
N VAL A 176 -8.24 -27.07 29.48
CA VAL A 176 -8.55 -25.80 28.79
C VAL A 176 -7.67 -25.58 27.56
N SER A 177 -6.81 -26.56 27.25
CA SER A 177 -5.95 -26.55 26.06
C SER A 177 -5.53 -27.95 25.65
N TYR A 178 -5.13 -28.09 24.40
CA TYR A 178 -4.53 -29.32 23.87
C TYR A 178 -3.58 -29.01 22.72
N VAL A 179 -2.41 -29.68 22.68
CA VAL A 179 -1.42 -29.52 21.62
C VAL A 179 -1.57 -30.67 20.61
N ILE A 180 -1.70 -30.32 19.34
CA ILE A 180 -1.73 -31.27 18.22
C ILE A 180 -0.42 -31.13 17.46
N GLU A 181 0.38 -32.20 17.40
CA GLU A 181 1.70 -32.23 16.76
C GLU A 181 1.67 -33.04 15.45
N GLY A 182 2.75 -32.95 14.66
CA GLY A 182 2.92 -33.69 13.40
C GLY A 182 2.08 -33.14 12.24
N LEU A 183 1.66 -31.88 12.33
CA LEU A 183 0.96 -31.20 11.27
C LEU A 183 1.94 -30.71 10.18
N THR A 184 1.45 -30.57 8.96
CA THR A 184 2.25 -30.04 7.84
C THR A 184 2.12 -28.52 7.79
N ASP A 185 3.26 -27.83 7.72
CA ASP A 185 3.29 -26.37 7.55
C ASP A 185 2.66 -25.94 6.22
N ASP A 186 2.11 -24.73 6.21
CA ASP A 186 1.45 -24.09 5.08
C ASP A 186 0.22 -24.85 4.53
N VAL A 187 -0.38 -25.70 5.37
CA VAL A 187 -1.62 -26.42 5.09
C VAL A 187 -2.71 -25.99 6.05
N ASN A 188 -3.86 -25.62 5.52
CA ASN A 188 -5.03 -25.29 6.33
C ASN A 188 -5.64 -26.54 6.96
N TYR A 189 -5.84 -26.51 8.28
CA TYR A 189 -6.55 -27.53 9.03
C TYR A 189 -7.83 -26.97 9.63
N VAL A 190 -8.84 -27.81 9.69
CA VAL A 190 -10.09 -27.57 10.40
C VAL A 190 -10.05 -28.39 11.69
N PHE A 191 -10.22 -27.73 12.82
CA PHE A 191 -10.27 -28.33 14.15
C PHE A 191 -11.66 -28.19 14.72
N THR A 192 -12.18 -29.27 15.30
CA THR A 192 -13.49 -29.29 15.94
C THR A 192 -13.30 -29.77 17.37
N VAL A 193 -13.88 -29.06 18.34
CA VAL A 193 -13.87 -29.45 19.76
C VAL A 193 -15.30 -29.70 20.22
N VAL A 194 -15.52 -30.87 20.80
CA VAL A 194 -16.79 -31.33 21.36
C VAL A 194 -16.58 -31.60 22.84
N ALA A 195 -17.38 -31.02 23.72
CA ALA A 195 -17.40 -31.34 25.15
C ALA A 195 -18.23 -32.60 25.40
N GLN A 196 -17.68 -33.57 26.14
CA GLN A 196 -18.32 -34.83 26.46
C GLN A 196 -18.93 -34.79 27.87
N TYR A 197 -20.15 -35.28 27.97
CA TYR A 197 -20.90 -35.34 29.22
C TYR A 197 -21.37 -36.76 29.53
N THR A 198 -21.74 -37.04 30.77
CA THR A 198 -22.29 -38.36 31.18
C THR A 198 -23.55 -38.74 30.42
N ASN A 199 -24.25 -37.76 29.85
CA ASN A 199 -25.54 -37.90 29.12
C ASN A 199 -25.43 -37.66 27.61
N GLY A 200 -24.20 -37.57 27.04
CA GLY A 200 -23.93 -37.40 25.63
C GLY A 200 -22.97 -36.23 25.32
N ASP A 201 -22.90 -35.81 24.11
CA ASP A 201 -21.94 -34.81 23.62
C ASP A 201 -22.59 -33.45 23.39
N SER A 202 -21.82 -32.37 23.48
CA SER A 202 -22.23 -31.00 23.09
C SER A 202 -22.32 -30.84 21.58
N ASP A 203 -22.87 -29.73 21.16
CA ASP A 203 -22.64 -29.25 19.78
C ASP A 203 -21.15 -29.01 19.56
N PRO A 204 -20.62 -29.27 18.33
CA PRO A 204 -19.22 -29.03 17.98
C PRO A 204 -18.94 -27.54 17.85
N VAL A 205 -17.72 -27.12 18.23
CA VAL A 205 -17.17 -25.79 17.95
C VAL A 205 -15.98 -25.93 17.06
N GLU A 206 -15.95 -25.17 15.97
CA GLU A 206 -14.95 -25.30 14.91
C GLU A 206 -14.05 -24.07 14.87
N ILE A 207 -12.75 -24.29 14.57
CA ILE A 207 -11.78 -23.26 14.25
C ILE A 207 -10.84 -23.76 13.15
N LYS A 208 -10.34 -22.81 12.32
CA LYS A 208 -9.33 -23.11 11.31
C LYS A 208 -7.99 -22.54 11.74
N ALA A 209 -6.91 -23.27 11.46
CA ALA A 209 -5.57 -22.78 11.65
C ALA A 209 -4.63 -23.44 10.64
N MET A 210 -3.56 -22.74 10.31
CA MET A 210 -2.52 -23.18 9.41
C MET A 210 -1.19 -23.20 10.18
N PRO A 211 -0.63 -24.37 10.50
CA PRO A 211 0.72 -24.45 11.02
C PRO A 211 1.68 -23.73 10.09
N ALA A 212 2.56 -22.94 10.63
CA ALA A 212 3.57 -22.24 9.85
C ALA A 212 4.83 -22.05 10.70
N LEU A 213 5.97 -22.06 10.04
CA LEU A 213 7.20 -21.65 10.69
C LEU A 213 7.06 -20.18 11.08
N ALA A 214 7.13 -19.87 12.36
CA ALA A 214 7.13 -18.48 12.82
C ALA A 214 8.35 -17.76 12.24
N VAL A 215 8.12 -16.93 11.22
CA VAL A 215 9.18 -16.13 10.62
C VAL A 215 9.51 -14.98 11.58
N PRO A 216 10.76 -14.91 12.09
CA PRO A 216 11.14 -13.94 13.12
C PRO A 216 11.26 -12.51 12.60
N TYR A 217 11.12 -12.29 11.32
CA TYR A 217 11.29 -11.01 10.67
C TYR A 217 10.26 -10.76 9.56
N ILE A 218 10.09 -9.49 9.25
CA ILE A 218 9.35 -9.01 8.09
C ILE A 218 10.31 -8.12 7.31
N LEU A 219 10.53 -8.42 6.04
CA LEU A 219 11.29 -7.58 5.11
C LEU A 219 10.36 -6.78 4.21
N GLU A 220 10.68 -5.53 3.96
CA GLU A 220 10.01 -4.73 2.94
C GLU A 220 10.22 -5.37 1.53
N SER A 221 11.39 -5.97 1.31
CA SER A 221 11.73 -6.76 0.12
C SER A 221 12.90 -7.69 0.42
N GLU A 222 12.90 -8.88 -0.17
CA GLU A 222 14.08 -9.78 -0.20
C GLU A 222 15.09 -9.39 -1.27
N LYS A 223 14.67 -8.55 -2.23
CA LYS A 223 15.50 -8.04 -3.33
C LYS A 223 15.87 -6.59 -3.06
N THR A 224 17.13 -6.26 -3.24
CA THR A 224 17.64 -4.89 -3.16
C THR A 224 18.82 -4.67 -4.10
N ALA A 225 19.49 -3.54 -4.00
CA ALA A 225 20.71 -3.26 -4.74
C ALA A 225 21.79 -2.68 -3.83
N VAL A 226 23.03 -2.71 -4.30
CA VAL A 226 24.19 -2.14 -3.58
C VAL A 226 23.87 -0.74 -3.09
N GLY A 227 23.99 -0.54 -1.77
CA GLY A 227 23.78 0.76 -1.12
C GLY A 227 22.32 1.18 -0.92
N LEU A 228 21.34 0.46 -1.42
CA LEU A 228 19.93 0.77 -1.21
C LEU A 228 19.45 0.19 0.13
N PRO A 229 18.85 1.01 1.02
CA PRO A 229 18.38 0.51 2.30
C PRO A 229 17.11 -0.34 2.14
N VAL A 230 17.04 -1.43 2.88
CA VAL A 230 15.84 -2.27 3.03
C VAL A 230 15.37 -2.17 4.48
N LYS A 231 14.11 -1.87 4.66
CA LYS A 231 13.50 -1.92 5.99
C LYS A 231 13.31 -3.38 6.41
N ALA A 232 13.83 -3.71 7.58
CA ALA A 232 13.63 -5.00 8.23
C ALA A 232 13.00 -4.77 9.61
N THR A 233 12.02 -5.59 9.94
CA THR A 233 11.28 -5.49 11.21
C THR A 233 11.28 -6.84 11.90
N PHE A 234 11.62 -6.88 13.19
CA PHE A 234 11.46 -8.06 14.03
C PHE A 234 9.98 -8.34 14.27
N ASN A 235 9.57 -9.59 14.07
CA ASN A 235 8.17 -9.99 14.19
C ASN A 235 7.77 -10.18 15.66
N ARG A 236 7.43 -9.10 16.34
CA ARG A 236 7.00 -9.11 17.76
C ARG A 236 5.76 -9.94 18.00
N SER A 237 4.85 -10.05 17.05
CA SER A 237 3.63 -10.85 17.23
C SER A 237 3.93 -12.36 17.33
N ALA A 238 5.02 -12.80 16.73
CA ALA A 238 5.49 -14.19 16.84
C ALA A 238 6.42 -14.43 18.06
N PHE A 239 7.00 -13.36 18.64
CA PHE A 239 8.02 -13.45 19.69
C PHE A 239 7.82 -12.33 20.74
N GLU A 240 6.66 -12.30 21.40
CA GLU A 240 6.27 -11.23 22.36
C GLU A 240 7.26 -11.05 23.52
N GLN A 241 7.88 -12.13 23.99
CA GLN A 241 8.81 -12.14 25.12
C GLN A 241 10.30 -12.01 24.69
N ALA A 242 10.55 -11.47 23.50
CA ALA A 242 11.91 -11.26 23.03
C ALA A 242 12.50 -9.95 23.53
N ASP A 243 13.80 -9.96 23.83
CA ASP A 243 14.63 -8.78 24.11
C ASP A 243 15.95 -8.84 23.34
N ASN A 244 16.77 -7.76 23.40
CA ASN A 244 18.08 -7.67 22.76
C ASN A 244 18.08 -8.01 21.26
N VAL A 245 17.14 -7.40 20.50
CA VAL A 245 17.04 -7.62 19.05
C VAL A 245 18.20 -6.91 18.35
N THR A 246 18.99 -7.68 17.59
CA THR A 246 20.16 -7.21 16.84
C THR A 246 20.17 -7.76 15.42
N TRP A 247 20.74 -7.01 14.49
CA TRP A 247 20.92 -7.40 13.09
C TRP A 247 22.39 -7.22 12.72
N THR A 248 23.11 -8.32 12.56
CA THR A 248 24.54 -8.28 12.22
C THR A 248 24.71 -8.41 10.70
N LEU A 249 25.29 -7.40 10.10
CA LEU A 249 25.57 -7.32 8.68
C LEU A 249 26.81 -8.18 8.32
N PRO A 250 26.99 -8.55 7.03
CA PRO A 250 28.15 -9.34 6.58
C PRO A 250 29.52 -8.76 6.94
N GLY A 251 29.61 -7.44 7.11
CA GLY A 251 30.83 -6.75 7.52
C GLY A 251 31.10 -6.74 9.03
N GLY A 252 30.21 -7.31 9.84
CA GLY A 252 30.28 -7.32 11.31
C GLY A 252 29.66 -6.07 11.96
N GLU A 253 29.13 -5.14 11.21
CA GLU A 253 28.31 -4.04 11.73
C GLU A 253 27.06 -4.59 12.38
N VAL A 254 26.66 -4.04 13.54
CA VAL A 254 25.46 -4.46 14.27
C VAL A 254 24.50 -3.28 14.37
N LEU A 255 23.28 -3.50 13.88
CA LEU A 255 22.15 -2.59 14.06
C LEU A 255 21.26 -3.13 15.18
N GLU A 256 20.77 -2.26 16.05
CA GLU A 256 19.95 -2.62 17.21
C GLU A 256 18.51 -2.14 17.05
N GLY A 257 17.57 -2.96 17.54
CA GLY A 257 16.15 -2.64 17.61
C GLY A 257 15.26 -3.49 16.72
N ASP A 258 13.97 -3.31 16.95
CA ASP A 258 12.93 -4.09 16.23
C ASP A 258 12.80 -3.67 14.76
N GLU A 259 13.06 -2.41 14.45
CA GLU A 259 12.99 -1.87 13.09
C GLU A 259 14.33 -1.25 12.73
N VAL A 260 14.93 -1.72 11.65
CA VAL A 260 16.21 -1.24 11.14
C VAL A 260 16.15 -1.03 9.62
N LYS A 261 17.07 -0.21 9.12
CA LYS A 261 17.34 -0.05 7.69
C LYS A 261 18.66 -0.72 7.36
N ILE A 262 18.61 -1.87 6.72
CA ILE A 262 19.77 -2.65 6.30
C ILE A 262 20.30 -2.09 4.98
N ARG A 263 21.57 -1.72 4.95
CA ARG A 263 22.26 -1.24 3.73
C ARG A 263 23.46 -2.14 3.46
N LEU A 264 23.45 -2.81 2.32
CA LEU A 264 24.49 -3.77 1.91
C LEU A 264 25.33 -3.18 0.77
N MET A 265 26.65 -3.31 0.88
CA MET A 265 27.60 -2.65 -0.03
C MET A 265 28.22 -3.59 -1.05
N SER A 266 27.79 -4.85 -1.11
CA SER A 266 28.30 -5.87 -2.04
C SER A 266 27.14 -6.57 -2.74
N ALA A 267 27.26 -6.81 -4.04
CA ALA A 267 26.28 -7.57 -4.80
C ALA A 267 26.37 -9.08 -4.51
N GLY A 268 25.31 -9.81 -4.85
CA GLY A 268 25.14 -11.23 -4.61
C GLY A 268 24.21 -11.52 -3.42
N ASP A 269 24.07 -12.79 -3.08
CA ASP A 269 23.32 -13.18 -1.90
C ASP A 269 24.09 -12.82 -0.63
N GLN A 270 23.50 -11.96 0.17
CA GLN A 270 24.07 -11.46 1.42
C GLN A 270 23.26 -11.97 2.60
N THR A 271 23.93 -12.51 3.60
CA THR A 271 23.29 -13.02 4.81
C THR A 271 23.46 -12.03 5.96
N VAL A 272 22.35 -11.55 6.47
CA VAL A 272 22.28 -10.77 7.71
C VAL A 272 21.84 -11.72 8.83
N VAL A 273 22.51 -11.66 9.99
CA VAL A 273 22.14 -12.51 11.13
C VAL A 273 21.27 -11.70 12.09
N LEU A 274 20.00 -12.07 12.18
CA LEU A 274 19.08 -11.56 13.20
C LEU A 274 19.32 -12.32 14.50
N GLY A 275 19.62 -11.63 15.57
CA GLY A 275 19.75 -12.16 16.93
C GLY A 275 18.67 -11.60 17.85
N ALA A 276 18.13 -12.43 18.75
CA ALA A 276 17.26 -11.97 19.81
C ALA A 276 17.31 -12.95 21.00
N ARG A 277 17.04 -12.45 22.21
CA ARG A 277 16.86 -13.26 23.38
C ARG A 277 15.38 -13.53 23.61
N VAL A 278 14.94 -14.78 23.38
CA VAL A 278 13.55 -15.21 23.48
C VAL A 278 13.38 -16.12 24.70
N ASN A 279 12.52 -15.74 25.64
CA ASN A 279 12.28 -16.46 26.89
C ASN A 279 13.61 -16.76 27.65
N GLY A 280 14.55 -15.80 27.63
CA GLY A 280 15.86 -15.92 28.29
C GLY A 280 16.88 -16.78 27.52
N ILE A 281 16.56 -17.27 26.32
CA ILE A 281 17.46 -18.06 25.46
C ILE A 281 17.86 -17.21 24.26
N ASP A 282 19.17 -17.15 24.01
CA ASP A 282 19.69 -16.43 22.83
C ASP A 282 19.43 -17.28 21.56
N LYS A 283 18.77 -16.69 20.59
CA LYS A 283 18.44 -17.28 19.29
C LYS A 283 19.02 -16.44 18.15
N SER A 284 19.30 -17.09 17.03
CA SER A 284 19.73 -16.40 15.82
C SER A 284 19.12 -17.03 14.57
N TRP A 285 18.88 -16.18 13.55
CA TRP A 285 18.31 -16.57 12.27
C TRP A 285 19.06 -15.90 11.13
N ASN A 286 19.22 -16.64 10.04
CA ASN A 286 19.80 -16.10 8.81
C ASN A 286 18.71 -15.45 7.96
N VAL A 287 18.92 -14.18 7.60
CA VAL A 287 18.09 -13.41 6.71
C VAL A 287 18.86 -13.22 5.42
N VAL A 288 18.41 -13.80 4.33
CA VAL A 288 19.07 -13.69 3.03
C VAL A 288 18.47 -12.57 2.22
N LEU A 289 19.30 -11.65 1.73
CA LEU A 289 18.93 -10.55 0.84
C LEU A 289 19.65 -10.73 -0.50
N HIS A 290 18.90 -10.68 -1.60
CA HIS A 290 19.39 -10.75 -2.96
C HIS A 290 19.78 -9.35 -3.44
N VAL A 291 21.09 -9.04 -3.40
CA VAL A 291 21.62 -7.71 -3.70
C VAL A 291 22.11 -7.64 -5.14
N ARG A 292 21.54 -6.75 -5.94
CA ARG A 292 21.97 -6.48 -7.31
C ARG A 292 23.00 -5.36 -7.34
N GLU A 293 23.79 -5.28 -8.42
CA GLU A 293 24.75 -4.19 -8.59
C GLU A 293 24.05 -2.84 -8.84
N TYR A 294 22.93 -2.85 -9.53
CA TYR A 294 22.10 -1.68 -9.81
C TYR A 294 20.69 -1.87 -9.26
N VAL A 295 20.07 -0.79 -8.83
CA VAL A 295 18.66 -0.78 -8.40
C VAL A 295 17.75 -1.15 -9.56
N ILE A 296 18.01 -0.56 -10.73
CA ILE A 296 17.25 -0.77 -11.95
C ILE A 296 18.24 -1.00 -13.10
N GLU A 297 17.99 -2.02 -13.86
CA GLU A 297 18.69 -2.27 -15.12
C GLU A 297 17.63 -2.69 -16.14
N ASP A 298 17.05 -1.69 -16.84
CA ASP A 298 16.14 -1.92 -17.95
C ASP A 298 16.85 -1.54 -19.24
N THR A 299 17.24 -2.55 -20.02
CA THR A 299 17.89 -2.40 -21.34
C THR A 299 16.89 -2.46 -22.48
N ASP A 300 15.64 -2.83 -22.21
CA ASP A 300 14.63 -3.10 -23.22
C ASP A 300 13.70 -1.92 -23.47
N PHE A 301 13.91 -0.77 -22.78
CA PHE A 301 13.13 0.40 -23.14
C PHE A 301 13.58 0.95 -24.48
N VAL A 302 12.64 1.02 -25.42
CA VAL A 302 12.87 1.45 -26.78
C VAL A 302 12.63 2.95 -26.89
N CYS A 303 13.64 3.67 -27.42
CA CYS A 303 13.48 5.05 -27.84
C CYS A 303 13.32 5.06 -29.37
N GLU A 304 12.10 5.06 -29.88
CA GLU A 304 11.87 5.12 -31.33
C GLU A 304 12.13 6.52 -31.91
N GLY A 305 12.98 6.64 -32.89
CA GLY A 305 13.17 7.83 -33.73
C GLY A 305 14.59 8.21 -34.06
N THR A 306 14.77 9.01 -35.13
CA THR A 306 16.04 9.33 -35.75
C THR A 306 16.77 10.56 -35.19
N ASN A 307 16.28 11.19 -34.13
CA ASN A 307 16.89 12.39 -33.57
C ASN A 307 17.47 12.15 -32.17
N TYR A 308 18.71 12.58 -31.96
CA TYR A 308 19.59 12.47 -30.79
C TYR A 308 19.07 13.07 -29.47
N ASN A 309 17.76 13.08 -29.23
CA ASN A 309 17.17 13.88 -28.16
C ASN A 309 16.34 13.08 -27.14
N GLY A 310 16.65 11.82 -26.95
CA GLY A 310 15.81 10.88 -26.21
C GLY A 310 15.43 11.22 -24.76
N PHE A 311 16.14 12.16 -24.12
CA PHE A 311 15.83 12.62 -22.75
C PHE A 311 16.03 14.12 -22.58
N LYS A 312 15.81 14.91 -23.62
CA LYS A 312 15.88 16.38 -23.51
C LYS A 312 14.92 16.88 -22.43
N GLY A 313 15.47 17.34 -21.33
CA GLY A 313 14.71 17.99 -20.28
C GLY A 313 13.96 17.07 -19.31
N SER A 314 13.98 15.76 -19.49
CA SER A 314 13.41 14.82 -18.55
C SER A 314 14.43 14.33 -17.53
N CYS A 315 14.05 14.33 -16.25
CA CYS A 315 14.80 13.70 -15.16
C CYS A 315 13.94 12.59 -14.56
N PRO A 316 14.54 11.53 -14.01
CA PRO A 316 13.81 10.59 -13.19
C PRO A 316 13.14 11.30 -12.02
N MET A 317 11.89 10.93 -11.71
CA MET A 317 11.08 11.49 -10.64
C MET A 317 10.62 10.40 -9.70
N PHE A 318 10.33 10.75 -8.47
CA PHE A 318 9.93 9.78 -7.46
C PHE A 318 8.47 9.96 -7.06
N SER A 319 7.83 8.84 -6.68
CA SER A 319 6.55 8.90 -5.98
C SER A 319 6.72 9.59 -4.62
N PRO A 320 5.65 10.20 -4.05
CA PRO A 320 5.72 10.87 -2.76
C PRO A 320 6.18 9.99 -1.61
N ASP A 321 5.94 8.67 -1.68
CA ASP A 321 6.36 7.68 -0.70
C ASP A 321 7.80 7.15 -0.92
N GLY A 322 8.48 7.59 -2.00
CA GLY A 322 9.83 7.17 -2.32
C GLY A 322 9.98 5.72 -2.80
N LYS A 323 8.88 5.02 -3.13
CA LYS A 323 8.91 3.60 -3.51
C LYS A 323 8.92 3.34 -5.02
N THR A 324 8.57 4.36 -5.80
CA THR A 324 8.52 4.25 -7.26
C THR A 324 9.35 5.36 -7.89
N VAL A 325 10.15 5.01 -8.88
CA VAL A 325 10.80 5.98 -9.75
C VAL A 325 10.15 5.96 -11.11
N TYR A 326 9.88 7.16 -11.64
CA TYR A 326 9.30 7.37 -12.94
C TYR A 326 10.35 7.88 -13.90
N ASN A 327 10.25 7.47 -15.16
CA ASN A 327 11.08 7.97 -16.26
C ASN A 327 10.21 8.22 -17.49
N LEU A 328 10.43 9.35 -18.17
CA LEU A 328 9.71 9.71 -19.40
C LEU A 328 10.67 9.74 -20.56
N THR A 329 10.44 8.89 -21.55
CA THR A 329 11.21 8.93 -22.79
C THR A 329 10.67 9.98 -23.74
N PHE A 330 11.56 10.49 -24.57
CA PHE A 330 11.23 11.45 -25.59
C PHE A 330 11.49 10.85 -26.97
N ASN A 331 10.50 10.94 -27.83
CA ASN A 331 10.63 10.77 -29.29
C ASN A 331 9.26 10.82 -30.00
N LYS A 332 9.08 10.08 -31.12
CA LYS A 332 7.78 9.92 -31.80
C LYS A 332 6.72 9.32 -30.87
N ILE A 333 7.17 8.44 -29.99
CA ILE A 333 6.36 7.85 -28.92
C ILE A 333 7.00 8.26 -27.60
N SER A 334 6.23 8.84 -26.70
CA SER A 334 6.66 9.09 -25.32
C SER A 334 6.16 7.95 -24.45
N ASN A 335 7.10 7.30 -23.76
CA ASN A 335 6.80 6.26 -22.78
C ASN A 335 7.08 6.81 -21.38
N LEU A 336 6.03 6.91 -20.59
CA LEU A 336 6.13 7.11 -19.14
C LEU A 336 6.22 5.73 -18.50
N MET A 337 7.31 5.46 -17.80
CA MET A 337 7.58 4.16 -17.19
C MET A 337 7.71 4.32 -15.68
N ALA A 338 7.23 3.34 -14.94
CA ALA A 338 7.35 3.25 -13.50
C ALA A 338 8.11 1.99 -13.09
N TYR A 339 9.03 2.15 -12.15
CA TYR A 339 9.83 1.05 -11.62
C TYR A 339 9.76 1.04 -10.11
N ASP A 340 9.71 -0.15 -9.54
CA ASP A 340 9.87 -0.35 -8.11
C ASP A 340 11.33 -0.07 -7.71
N ILE A 341 11.54 0.78 -6.71
CA ILE A 341 12.89 1.19 -6.32
C ILE A 341 13.67 0.02 -5.71
N LEU A 342 13.03 -0.81 -4.89
CA LEU A 342 13.70 -1.93 -4.22
C LEU A 342 13.98 -3.09 -5.18
N SER A 343 12.96 -3.60 -5.85
CA SER A 343 13.13 -4.73 -6.76
C SER A 343 13.74 -4.34 -8.10
N GLY A 344 13.64 -3.08 -8.51
CA GLY A 344 14.00 -2.59 -9.83
C GLY A 344 13.11 -3.10 -10.96
N GLU A 345 12.00 -3.74 -10.62
CA GLU A 345 11.06 -4.29 -11.60
C GLU A 345 10.19 -3.18 -12.19
N LYS A 346 9.97 -3.28 -13.49
CA LYS A 346 9.06 -2.38 -14.19
C LYS A 346 7.61 -2.68 -13.77
N LYS A 347 6.95 -1.71 -13.14
CA LYS A 347 5.55 -1.83 -12.71
C LYS A 347 4.60 -1.68 -13.89
N TRP A 348 4.81 -0.66 -14.73
CA TRP A 348 3.98 -0.39 -15.90
C TRP A 348 4.67 0.57 -16.88
N THR A 349 4.09 0.65 -18.06
CA THR A 349 4.42 1.65 -19.10
C THR A 349 3.14 2.25 -19.64
N TYR A 350 3.06 3.59 -19.67
CA TYR A 350 2.00 4.34 -20.33
C TYR A 350 2.59 5.04 -21.56
N SER A 351 2.05 4.75 -22.75
CA SER A 351 2.61 5.22 -24.03
C SER A 351 1.65 6.17 -24.73
N VAL A 352 2.20 7.25 -25.30
CA VAL A 352 1.48 8.18 -26.19
C VAL A 352 2.23 8.31 -27.52
N ASN A 353 1.49 8.36 -28.62
CA ASN A 353 2.03 8.38 -29.98
C ASN A 353 2.58 9.76 -30.39
N HIS A 354 3.02 10.56 -29.44
CA HIS A 354 3.55 11.91 -29.64
C HIS A 354 4.77 12.14 -28.76
N GLY A 355 5.74 12.86 -29.28
CA GLY A 355 6.96 13.16 -28.54
C GLY A 355 6.72 14.16 -27.41
N SER A 356 7.34 13.97 -26.25
CA SER A 356 7.40 14.94 -25.16
C SER A 356 8.79 15.56 -25.09
N TYR A 357 8.91 16.87 -25.22
CA TYR A 357 10.19 17.61 -25.12
C TYR A 357 10.52 18.06 -23.72
N ASN A 358 9.53 18.01 -22.85
CA ASN A 358 9.61 18.61 -21.53
C ASN A 358 9.67 17.54 -20.45
N GLY A 359 10.08 17.95 -19.27
CA GLY A 359 9.91 17.15 -18.09
C GLY A 359 8.43 16.88 -17.81
N PHE A 360 8.23 15.99 -16.90
CA PHE A 360 6.94 15.71 -16.27
C PHE A 360 7.01 16.12 -14.80
N THR A 361 5.90 16.18 -14.13
CA THR A 361 5.87 16.44 -12.70
C THR A 361 4.98 15.42 -11.98
N VAL A 362 5.27 15.17 -10.71
CA VAL A 362 4.52 14.26 -9.85
C VAL A 362 3.79 15.08 -8.80
N ASN A 363 2.51 14.82 -8.62
CA ASN A 363 1.71 15.45 -7.57
C ASN A 363 2.25 15.04 -6.20
N PRO A 364 2.66 15.99 -5.34
CA PRO A 364 3.28 15.68 -4.06
C PRO A 364 2.31 15.08 -3.03
N VAL A 365 1.01 15.08 -3.32
CA VAL A 365 -0.05 14.58 -2.43
C VAL A 365 -0.66 13.29 -2.96
N THR A 366 -1.07 13.28 -4.24
CA THR A 366 -1.79 12.13 -4.83
C THR A 366 -0.86 11.16 -5.56
N GLY A 367 0.35 11.58 -5.94
CA GLY A 367 1.25 10.81 -6.78
C GLY A 367 0.89 10.77 -8.25
N ASP A 368 -0.16 11.48 -8.71
CA ASP A 368 -0.49 11.57 -10.12
C ASP A 368 0.63 12.22 -10.93
N ILE A 369 0.81 11.79 -12.16
CA ILE A 369 1.90 12.23 -13.03
C ILE A 369 1.33 13.07 -14.17
N TYR A 370 1.89 14.27 -14.38
CA TYR A 370 1.45 15.21 -15.41
C TYR A 370 2.54 15.46 -16.42
N PHE A 371 2.23 15.35 -17.70
CA PHE A 371 3.15 15.66 -18.78
C PHE A 371 2.42 16.10 -20.05
N GLY A 372 3.11 16.86 -20.85
CA GLY A 372 2.61 17.34 -22.15
C GLY A 372 3.46 16.83 -23.31
N THR A 373 2.91 16.84 -24.51
CA THR A 373 3.60 16.49 -25.74
C THR A 373 3.84 17.69 -26.65
N THR A 374 4.64 17.49 -27.69
CA THR A 374 4.90 18.50 -28.72
C THR A 374 3.76 18.68 -29.71
N THR A 375 2.75 17.86 -29.65
CA THR A 375 1.54 17.97 -30.47
C THR A 375 0.46 18.73 -29.71
N ALA A 376 -0.27 19.59 -30.41
CA ALA A 376 -1.34 20.38 -29.80
C ALA A 376 -2.43 19.51 -29.15
N GLY A 377 -2.89 19.91 -27.99
CA GLY A 377 -3.99 19.26 -27.26
C GLY A 377 -3.60 18.05 -26.43
N ASP A 378 -2.34 17.72 -26.33
CA ASP A 378 -1.89 16.51 -25.66
C ASP A 378 -1.21 16.81 -24.31
N PHE A 379 -2.02 17.11 -23.29
CA PHE A 379 -1.59 17.17 -21.90
C PHE A 379 -2.32 16.12 -21.07
N PHE A 380 -1.58 15.30 -20.36
CA PHE A 380 -2.07 14.09 -19.71
C PHE A 380 -1.89 14.13 -18.20
N ALA A 381 -2.83 13.55 -17.48
CA ALA A 381 -2.66 13.09 -16.12
C ALA A 381 -2.74 11.56 -16.10
N VAL A 382 -1.77 10.92 -15.49
CA VAL A 382 -1.68 9.48 -15.31
C VAL A 382 -1.63 9.19 -13.82
N THR A 383 -2.40 8.21 -13.36
CA THR A 383 -2.43 7.79 -11.96
C THR A 383 -1.16 7.01 -11.57
N PRO A 384 -0.85 6.85 -10.27
CA PRO A 384 0.32 6.08 -9.82
C PRO A 384 0.34 4.62 -10.29
N ASP A 385 -0.80 4.05 -10.66
CA ASP A 385 -0.94 2.70 -11.22
C ASP A 385 -0.80 2.64 -12.75
N GLY A 386 -0.54 3.77 -13.41
CA GLY A 386 -0.29 3.84 -14.85
C GLY A 386 -1.54 3.98 -15.72
N THR A 387 -2.69 4.29 -15.15
CA THR A 387 -3.93 4.52 -15.92
C THR A 387 -4.12 5.98 -16.26
N LEU A 388 -4.70 6.26 -17.43
CA LEU A 388 -5.08 7.62 -17.80
C LEU A 388 -6.16 8.14 -16.86
N LYS A 389 -5.87 9.26 -16.17
CA LYS A 389 -6.85 9.94 -15.31
C LYS A 389 -7.71 10.91 -16.10
N TRP A 390 -7.07 11.77 -16.88
CA TRP A 390 -7.71 12.70 -17.81
C TRP A 390 -6.71 13.23 -18.85
N GLN A 391 -7.23 13.77 -19.94
CA GLN A 391 -6.50 14.48 -20.99
C GLN A 391 -7.09 15.87 -21.16
N PHE A 392 -6.23 16.88 -21.26
CA PHE A 392 -6.62 18.26 -21.58
C PHE A 392 -6.25 18.61 -23.01
N ALA A 393 -7.22 19.01 -23.81
CA ALA A 393 -7.11 19.16 -25.27
C ALA A 393 -7.04 20.61 -25.77
N GLU A 394 -7.02 21.61 -24.90
CA GLU A 394 -6.99 23.02 -25.32
C GLU A 394 -5.59 23.61 -25.36
N ALA A 395 -4.57 22.91 -24.83
CA ALA A 395 -3.19 23.38 -24.86
C ALA A 395 -2.59 23.25 -26.27
N GLY A 396 -1.73 24.17 -26.64
CA GLY A 396 -0.89 24.05 -27.81
C GLY A 396 0.27 23.06 -27.58
N SER A 397 1.23 23.04 -28.53
CA SER A 397 2.45 22.24 -28.39
C SER A 397 3.23 22.64 -27.14
N MET A 398 3.61 21.68 -26.31
CA MET A 398 4.44 21.91 -25.13
C MET A 398 5.91 21.63 -25.42
N GLN A 399 6.73 22.66 -25.52
CA GLN A 399 8.12 22.52 -25.99
C GLN A 399 9.19 22.96 -25.00
N SER A 400 8.90 23.56 -23.86
CA SER A 400 9.96 24.23 -23.10
C SER A 400 9.83 24.23 -21.60
N ALA A 401 8.65 24.15 -21.04
CA ALA A 401 8.44 24.18 -19.60
C ALA A 401 7.78 22.90 -19.12
N SER A 402 8.33 22.31 -18.07
CA SER A 402 7.66 21.23 -17.37
C SER A 402 6.41 21.79 -16.64
N PRO A 403 5.36 20.99 -16.48
CA PRO A 403 4.21 21.42 -15.67
C PRO A 403 4.60 21.59 -14.20
N ALA A 404 3.87 22.46 -13.49
CA ALA A 404 4.04 22.66 -12.05
C ALA A 404 2.75 22.29 -11.32
N VAL A 405 2.86 21.85 -10.06
CA VAL A 405 1.71 21.48 -9.21
C VAL A 405 1.73 22.36 -7.95
N SER A 406 0.57 22.80 -7.49
CA SER A 406 0.46 23.49 -6.20
C SER A 406 0.86 22.59 -5.04
N ALA A 407 1.35 23.18 -3.95
CA ALA A 407 1.83 22.41 -2.78
C ALA A 407 0.75 21.53 -2.12
N ASP A 408 -0.53 21.91 -2.25
CA ASP A 408 -1.70 21.17 -1.78
C ASP A 408 -2.15 20.06 -2.76
N GLY A 409 -1.50 19.97 -3.94
CA GLY A 409 -1.83 18.98 -4.96
C GLY A 409 -3.11 19.24 -5.76
N ASN A 410 -3.79 20.38 -5.55
CA ASN A 410 -5.12 20.61 -6.10
C ASN A 410 -5.14 21.32 -7.47
N THR A 411 -4.01 21.90 -7.88
CA THR A 411 -3.92 22.64 -9.15
C THR A 411 -2.65 22.27 -9.88
N VAL A 412 -2.78 21.98 -11.18
CA VAL A 412 -1.64 21.81 -12.09
C VAL A 412 -1.60 22.98 -13.08
N TYR A 413 -0.39 23.52 -13.28
CA TYR A 413 -0.11 24.65 -14.16
C TYR A 413 0.71 24.19 -15.35
N LEU A 414 0.39 24.71 -16.53
CA LEU A 414 1.15 24.44 -17.76
C LEU A 414 1.21 25.68 -18.65
N ILE A 415 2.21 25.73 -19.49
CA ILE A 415 2.38 26.77 -20.52
C ILE A 415 2.73 26.13 -21.86
N ASP A 416 2.02 26.48 -22.92
CA ASP A 416 2.31 26.00 -24.26
C ASP A 416 3.38 26.83 -24.98
N ALA A 417 3.76 26.40 -26.19
CA ALA A 417 4.78 27.06 -27.00
C ALA A 417 4.35 28.45 -27.52
N SER A 418 3.07 28.76 -27.48
CA SER A 418 2.52 30.08 -27.85
C SER A 418 2.42 31.01 -26.63
N GLY A 419 2.66 30.54 -25.42
CA GLY A 419 2.59 31.28 -24.18
C GLY A 419 1.20 31.27 -23.54
N ASN A 420 0.29 30.40 -24.01
CA ASN A 420 -0.95 30.20 -23.30
C ASN A 420 -0.66 29.41 -22.01
N THR A 421 -0.99 30.04 -20.92
CA THR A 421 -0.79 29.47 -19.57
C THR A 421 -2.14 29.06 -19.01
N PHE A 422 -2.20 27.88 -18.43
CA PHE A 422 -3.43 27.31 -17.89
C PHE A 422 -3.22 26.86 -16.46
N ALA A 423 -4.26 26.99 -15.64
CA ALA A 423 -4.42 26.29 -14.38
C ALA A 423 -5.59 25.32 -14.51
N LEU A 424 -5.31 24.05 -14.19
CA LEU A 424 -6.30 22.99 -14.26
C LEU A 424 -6.53 22.42 -12.85
N ASP A 425 -7.74 21.98 -12.60
CA ASP A 425 -8.04 21.15 -11.44
C ASP A 425 -7.30 19.82 -11.57
N ALA A 426 -6.48 19.48 -10.60
CA ALA A 426 -5.59 18.31 -10.65
C ALA A 426 -6.35 16.98 -10.64
N ALA A 427 -7.55 16.96 -10.05
CA ALA A 427 -8.36 15.75 -9.98
C ALA A 427 -9.14 15.47 -11.27
N THR A 428 -9.63 16.53 -11.95
CA THR A 428 -10.59 16.40 -13.07
C THR A 428 -10.06 16.87 -14.42
N GLY A 429 -8.93 17.62 -14.45
CA GLY A 429 -8.42 18.25 -15.66
C GLY A 429 -9.25 19.47 -16.12
N THR A 430 -10.24 19.89 -15.34
CA THR A 430 -11.08 21.05 -15.67
C THR A 430 -10.28 22.35 -15.57
N LYS A 431 -10.37 23.18 -16.60
CA LYS A 431 -9.72 24.47 -16.63
C LYS A 431 -10.29 25.42 -15.56
N LYS A 432 -9.45 25.86 -14.62
CA LYS A 432 -9.77 26.90 -13.63
C LYS A 432 -9.65 28.30 -14.24
N TRP A 433 -8.54 28.53 -14.90
CA TRP A 433 -8.31 29.79 -15.64
C TRP A 433 -7.30 29.60 -16.77
N SER A 434 -7.19 30.55 -17.65
CA SER A 434 -6.12 30.64 -18.65
C SER A 434 -5.76 32.09 -18.96
N VAL A 435 -4.49 32.34 -19.29
CA VAL A 435 -3.96 33.64 -19.70
C VAL A 435 -2.96 33.47 -20.83
N ALA A 436 -2.97 34.36 -21.81
CA ALA A 436 -2.01 34.40 -22.89
C ALA A 436 -0.85 35.35 -22.54
N LEU A 437 0.36 34.83 -22.41
CA LEU A 437 1.56 35.61 -22.17
C LEU A 437 2.32 35.94 -23.47
N GLU A 438 1.86 35.40 -24.60
CA GLU A 438 2.36 35.64 -25.97
C GLU A 438 3.84 35.31 -26.18
N LYS A 439 4.48 34.63 -25.26
CA LYS A 439 5.90 34.23 -25.28
C LYS A 439 6.04 32.80 -24.78
N LYS A 440 6.93 32.06 -25.41
CA LYS A 440 7.25 30.68 -25.01
C LYS A 440 7.82 30.62 -23.59
N GLY A 441 7.28 29.75 -22.74
CA GLY A 441 7.78 29.54 -21.39
C GLY A 441 9.13 28.80 -21.34
N GLY A 442 10.00 29.18 -20.40
CA GLY A 442 11.30 28.55 -20.12
C GLY A 442 11.34 27.78 -18.80
N GLY A 443 10.43 28.03 -17.90
CA GLY A 443 10.31 27.36 -16.59
C GLY A 443 9.18 27.97 -15.77
N MET A 444 8.66 27.19 -14.82
CA MET A 444 7.60 27.63 -13.89
C MET A 444 7.96 27.29 -12.46
N LEU A 445 7.54 28.14 -11.53
CA LEU A 445 7.69 27.97 -10.09
C LEU A 445 6.41 28.40 -9.39
N VAL A 446 5.87 27.52 -8.55
CA VAL A 446 4.75 27.86 -7.66
C VAL A 446 5.29 28.17 -6.27
N ASN A 447 5.03 29.38 -5.77
CA ASN A 447 5.42 29.82 -4.43
C ASN A 447 4.19 30.40 -3.70
N GLY A 448 3.53 29.58 -2.89
CA GLY A 448 2.26 29.95 -2.27
C GLY A 448 1.20 30.30 -3.33
N ASN A 449 0.69 31.55 -3.32
CA ASN A 449 -0.24 32.03 -4.32
C ASN A 449 0.43 32.76 -5.50
N ASP A 450 1.75 32.65 -5.64
CA ASP A 450 2.48 33.18 -6.79
C ASP A 450 2.84 32.06 -7.77
N LEU A 451 2.52 32.26 -9.04
CA LEU A 451 3.04 31.47 -10.16
C LEU A 451 4.07 32.32 -10.88
N VAL A 452 5.33 31.93 -10.78
CA VAL A 452 6.46 32.61 -11.41
C VAL A 452 6.81 31.89 -12.69
N ILE A 453 6.85 32.63 -13.82
CA ILE A 453 7.09 32.05 -15.14
C ILE A 453 8.26 32.76 -15.79
N LEU A 454 9.23 31.98 -16.27
CA LEU A 454 10.27 32.48 -17.17
C LEU A 454 9.76 32.43 -18.60
N LEU A 455 9.97 33.50 -19.35
CA LEU A 455 9.53 33.63 -20.74
C LEU A 455 10.72 33.91 -21.67
N ASN A 456 10.65 33.38 -22.86
CA ASN A 456 11.63 33.65 -23.92
C ASN A 456 11.27 34.94 -24.64
N GLY A 457 11.72 36.07 -24.08
CA GLY A 457 11.45 37.42 -24.62
C GLY A 457 12.28 38.46 -23.90
N THR A 458 12.64 39.54 -24.58
CA THR A 458 13.46 40.63 -24.02
C THR A 458 12.65 41.67 -23.27
N ASP A 459 11.44 41.92 -23.70
CA ASP A 459 10.48 42.88 -23.15
C ASP A 459 9.73 42.33 -21.95
N LYS A 460 9.51 41.04 -21.90
CA LYS A 460 8.89 40.33 -20.79
C LYS A 460 9.60 38.99 -20.59
N THR A 461 10.51 38.91 -19.64
CA THR A 461 11.37 37.76 -19.40
C THR A 461 10.90 36.94 -18.21
N ILE A 462 10.36 37.63 -17.19
CA ILE A 462 9.84 36.96 -15.99
C ILE A 462 8.51 37.61 -15.61
N VAL A 463 7.55 36.80 -15.24
CA VAL A 463 6.19 37.21 -14.86
C VAL A 463 5.80 36.50 -13.56
N TRP A 464 5.21 37.27 -12.65
CA TRP A 464 4.50 36.76 -11.47
C TRP A 464 2.98 36.90 -11.75
N LEU A 465 2.30 35.76 -11.67
CA LEU A 465 0.84 35.69 -11.73
C LEU A 465 0.29 35.27 -10.37
N LYS A 466 -0.94 35.69 -10.06
CA LYS A 466 -1.70 35.04 -8.98
C LYS A 466 -2.03 33.60 -9.38
N ALA A 467 -1.62 32.65 -8.59
CA ALA A 467 -1.79 31.24 -8.91
C ALA A 467 -3.26 30.78 -8.97
N ASP A 468 -4.13 31.46 -8.21
CA ASP A 468 -5.57 31.18 -8.14
C ASP A 468 -6.39 31.77 -9.30
N THR A 469 -5.94 32.89 -9.89
CA THR A 469 -6.71 33.63 -10.91
C THR A 469 -6.00 33.81 -12.25
N GLY A 470 -4.68 33.65 -12.31
CA GLY A 470 -3.86 33.95 -13.48
C GLY A 470 -3.65 35.46 -13.72
N GLU A 471 -4.11 36.34 -12.81
CA GLU A 471 -3.90 37.79 -12.91
C GLU A 471 -2.43 38.14 -12.76
N GLU A 472 -1.88 38.97 -13.65
CA GLU A 472 -0.50 39.43 -13.58
C GLU A 472 -0.31 40.37 -12.37
N ILE A 473 0.70 40.03 -11.54
CA ILE A 473 1.11 40.85 -10.40
C ILE A 473 2.17 41.85 -10.86
N VAL A 474 3.22 41.36 -11.48
CA VAL A 474 4.33 42.14 -11.98
C VAL A 474 5.11 41.36 -13.04
N SER A 475 5.71 42.06 -13.98
CA SER A 475 6.64 41.46 -14.95
C SER A 475 7.85 42.35 -15.19
N TYR A 476 8.95 41.74 -15.64
CA TYR A 476 10.22 42.40 -15.96
C TYR A 476 10.75 41.89 -17.29
N GLY A 477 11.31 42.83 -18.07
CA GLY A 477 12.08 42.52 -19.25
C GLY A 477 13.59 42.54 -18.96
N GLN A 478 14.37 41.77 -19.71
CA GLN A 478 15.82 41.73 -19.63
C GLN A 478 16.43 41.91 -21.04
N ALA A 479 16.74 43.15 -21.37
CA ALA A 479 17.14 43.54 -22.73
C ALA A 479 18.53 42.95 -23.19
N ALA A 480 19.36 42.50 -22.26
CA ALA A 480 20.65 41.90 -22.54
C ALA A 480 20.58 40.43 -23.05
N LEU A 481 19.37 39.86 -23.04
CA LEU A 481 19.17 38.45 -23.39
C LEU A 481 18.86 38.31 -24.88
N GLY A 482 19.87 38.19 -25.66
CA GLY A 482 19.70 37.84 -27.11
C GLY A 482 19.29 36.38 -27.34
N SER A 483 18.80 35.63 -26.33
CA SER A 483 18.65 34.18 -26.44
C SER A 483 17.72 33.58 -25.41
N ASP A 484 17.26 32.37 -25.70
CA ASP A 484 16.29 31.60 -24.90
C ASP A 484 16.75 31.36 -23.44
N ILE A 485 15.83 31.43 -22.51
CA ILE A 485 16.01 30.94 -21.14
C ILE A 485 15.92 29.43 -21.15
N SER A 486 16.81 28.79 -20.45
CA SER A 486 16.88 27.34 -20.40
C SER A 486 16.98 26.83 -18.97
N GLY A 487 16.19 25.82 -18.67
CA GLY A 487 16.48 24.93 -17.56
C GLY A 487 15.85 25.21 -16.21
N GLY A 488 14.88 26.08 -16.08
CA GLY A 488 14.12 26.27 -14.83
C GLY A 488 14.87 27.02 -13.72
N PHE A 489 14.37 26.88 -12.48
CA PHE A 489 14.87 27.59 -11.31
C PHE A 489 15.71 26.72 -10.39
N ALA A 490 16.78 27.27 -9.79
CA ALA A 490 17.37 26.79 -8.56
C ALA A 490 16.92 27.71 -7.39
N ILE A 491 16.64 27.14 -6.25
CA ILE A 491 16.06 27.87 -5.11
C ILE A 491 17.07 27.95 -3.97
N SER A 492 17.20 29.12 -3.35
CA SER A 492 18.04 29.28 -2.15
C SER A 492 17.54 28.43 -0.97
N PRO A 493 18.44 28.03 -0.02
CA PRO A 493 18.06 27.22 1.13
C PRO A 493 16.97 27.84 2.00
N ASP A 494 16.91 29.15 2.08
CA ASP A 494 15.91 29.92 2.83
C ASP A 494 14.60 30.15 2.05
N LYS A 495 14.49 29.63 0.81
CA LYS A 495 13.36 29.80 -0.12
C LYS A 495 13.07 31.25 -0.56
N ARG A 496 13.94 32.18 -0.23
CA ARG A 496 13.70 33.57 -0.55
C ARG A 496 14.10 33.92 -1.97
N TYR A 497 15.18 33.30 -2.49
CA TYR A 497 15.73 33.62 -3.79
C TYR A 497 15.60 32.45 -4.77
N ALA A 498 15.44 32.79 -6.04
CA ALA A 498 15.56 31.84 -7.13
C ALA A 498 16.60 32.33 -8.14
N TYR A 499 17.29 31.35 -8.75
CA TYR A 499 18.36 31.55 -9.72
C TYR A 499 17.99 30.86 -11.04
N TYR A 500 18.31 31.46 -12.15
CA TYR A 500 18.09 30.87 -13.47
C TYR A 500 19.19 31.24 -14.47
N GLY A 501 19.42 30.37 -15.44
CA GLY A 501 20.44 30.51 -16.44
C GLY A 501 19.86 30.91 -17.79
N HIS A 502 20.73 31.50 -18.61
CA HIS A 502 20.40 31.96 -19.95
C HIS A 502 21.28 31.27 -21.00
N ALA A 503 20.75 31.10 -22.21
CA ALA A 503 21.48 30.52 -23.31
C ALA A 503 22.68 31.39 -23.78
N GLY A 504 22.69 32.67 -23.42
CA GLY A 504 23.82 33.58 -23.63
C GLY A 504 24.95 33.48 -22.62
N GLY A 505 24.91 32.54 -21.66
CA GLY A 505 25.93 32.36 -20.65
C GLY A 505 25.84 33.28 -19.45
N GLN A 506 24.69 33.91 -19.23
CA GLN A 506 24.43 34.73 -18.07
C GLN A 506 23.60 33.97 -17.05
N ALA A 507 23.65 34.40 -15.77
CA ALA A 507 22.80 33.96 -14.71
C ALA A 507 22.09 35.18 -14.06
N SER A 508 20.88 34.97 -13.56
CA SER A 508 20.11 35.98 -12.84
C SER A 508 19.61 35.45 -11.50
N LYS A 509 19.42 36.38 -10.55
CA LYS A 509 18.85 36.15 -9.19
C LYS A 509 17.61 36.98 -9.01
N ILE A 510 16.55 36.37 -8.51
CA ILE A 510 15.29 37.05 -8.15
C ILE A 510 14.97 36.87 -6.68
N ASP A 511 14.31 37.87 -6.10
CA ASP A 511 13.69 37.79 -4.77
C ASP A 511 12.23 37.37 -4.94
N LEU A 512 11.88 36.19 -4.44
CA LEU A 512 10.53 35.62 -4.55
C LEU A 512 9.52 36.32 -3.65
N GLN A 513 9.97 36.89 -2.53
CA GLN A 513 9.11 37.60 -1.59
C GLN A 513 8.81 39.03 -2.08
N GLU A 514 9.84 39.73 -2.55
CA GLU A 514 9.70 41.11 -3.04
C GLU A 514 9.30 41.16 -4.53
N ARG A 515 9.25 40.01 -5.20
CA ARG A 515 8.90 39.82 -6.63
C ARG A 515 9.69 40.76 -7.54
N LYS A 516 11.04 40.73 -7.39
CA LYS A 516 11.94 41.58 -8.19
C LYS A 516 13.21 40.84 -8.63
N ILE A 517 13.84 41.37 -9.67
CA ILE A 517 15.19 40.95 -10.08
C ILE A 517 16.20 41.59 -9.10
N VAL A 518 17.10 40.80 -8.52
CA VAL A 518 18.17 41.24 -7.59
C VAL A 518 19.50 41.36 -8.31
N VAL A 519 19.86 40.32 -9.11
CA VAL A 519 21.03 40.34 -9.98
C VAL A 519 20.56 40.05 -11.40
N ASP A 520 20.81 40.99 -12.29
CA ASP A 520 20.37 40.94 -13.67
C ASP A 520 21.50 40.52 -14.61
N CYS A 521 21.32 39.44 -15.33
CA CYS A 521 22.15 38.96 -16.44
C CYS A 521 23.67 39.00 -16.17
N LYS A 522 24.10 38.52 -15.00
CA LYS A 522 25.53 38.41 -14.68
C LYS A 522 26.20 37.44 -15.64
N ALA A 523 27.26 37.90 -16.34
CA ALA A 523 28.05 37.05 -17.21
C ALA A 523 28.77 35.96 -16.40
N VAL A 524 28.60 34.71 -16.79
CA VAL A 524 29.23 33.52 -16.19
C VAL A 524 30.16 32.85 -17.19
N SER A 525 29.69 32.55 -18.39
CA SER A 525 30.52 31.95 -19.43
C SER A 525 30.79 32.96 -20.54
N THR A 526 32.07 33.07 -20.95
CA THR A 526 32.53 33.90 -22.08
C THR A 526 32.78 33.07 -23.34
N SER A 527 32.42 31.79 -23.34
CA SER A 527 32.52 30.88 -24.46
C SER A 527 31.73 31.38 -25.67
N THR A 528 32.12 30.96 -26.85
CA THR A 528 31.38 31.24 -28.10
C THR A 528 30.07 30.44 -28.20
N LYS A 529 29.86 29.47 -27.31
CA LYS A 529 28.63 28.65 -27.20
C LYS A 529 28.22 28.47 -25.76
N PRO A 530 28.01 29.57 -25.02
CA PRO A 530 27.61 29.50 -23.63
C PRO A 530 26.13 29.13 -23.58
N ASN A 531 25.76 28.19 -22.77
CA ASN A 531 24.36 27.92 -22.44
C ASN A 531 24.30 27.29 -21.05
N LEU A 532 23.74 28.00 -20.11
CA LEU A 532 23.62 27.54 -18.72
C LEU A 532 22.34 26.76 -18.58
N TRP A 533 22.45 25.49 -18.24
CA TRP A 533 21.33 24.58 -18.04
C TRP A 533 21.25 24.13 -16.60
N GLY A 534 20.03 23.96 -16.09
CA GLY A 534 19.77 23.22 -14.87
C GLY A 534 20.62 23.61 -13.67
N LEU A 535 20.60 24.90 -13.29
CA LEU A 535 21.26 25.39 -12.09
C LEU A 535 20.83 24.58 -10.87
N VAL A 536 21.72 24.42 -9.89
CA VAL A 536 21.43 23.75 -8.63
C VAL A 536 22.09 24.51 -7.48
N THR A 537 21.40 24.57 -6.34
CA THR A 537 21.95 25.15 -5.12
C THR A 537 22.46 24.06 -4.18
N SER A 538 23.48 24.38 -3.41
CA SER A 538 23.96 23.56 -2.29
C SER A 538 23.29 23.97 -0.96
N PRO A 539 23.44 23.19 0.10
CA PRO A 539 23.00 23.57 1.47
C PRO A 539 23.56 24.88 1.96
N ASN A 540 24.77 25.24 1.51
CA ASN A 540 25.44 26.51 1.85
C ASN A 540 24.94 27.70 1.02
N GLY A 541 24.02 27.45 0.08
CA GLY A 541 23.47 28.46 -0.81
C GLY A 541 24.26 28.71 -2.10
N ASP A 542 25.46 28.15 -2.25
CA ASP A 542 26.24 28.29 -3.48
C ASP A 542 25.47 27.74 -4.68
N VAL A 543 25.61 28.38 -5.83
CA VAL A 543 24.88 28.04 -7.05
C VAL A 543 25.82 27.42 -8.05
N MET A 544 25.63 26.15 -8.39
CA MET A 544 26.39 25.49 -9.45
C MET A 544 25.66 25.58 -10.79
N CYS A 545 26.37 26.04 -11.81
CA CYS A 545 25.88 26.25 -13.16
C CYS A 545 26.62 25.36 -14.17
N PRO A 546 25.97 24.27 -14.65
CA PRO A 546 26.52 23.55 -15.80
C PRO A 546 26.36 24.35 -17.08
N SER A 547 27.39 24.31 -17.92
CA SER A 547 27.42 25.06 -19.16
C SER A 547 27.71 24.18 -20.37
N LYS A 548 27.09 24.51 -21.49
CA LYS A 548 27.32 23.84 -22.78
C LYS A 548 28.77 23.87 -23.24
N ASP A 549 29.58 24.83 -22.77
CA ASP A 549 31.01 24.93 -23.09
C ASP A 549 31.86 23.80 -22.48
N GLY A 550 31.29 22.97 -21.65
CA GLY A 550 31.96 21.83 -21.00
C GLY A 550 32.47 22.10 -19.60
N ASN A 551 32.14 23.25 -19.04
CA ASN A 551 32.51 23.66 -17.68
C ASN A 551 31.29 23.66 -16.74
N CYS A 552 31.56 23.54 -15.44
CA CYS A 552 30.63 23.87 -14.39
C CYS A 552 31.19 25.04 -13.58
N TYR A 553 30.37 26.02 -13.30
CA TYR A 553 30.75 27.22 -12.57
C TYR A 553 30.08 27.23 -11.22
N LEU A 554 30.82 27.42 -10.13
CA LEU A 554 30.29 27.65 -8.80
C LEU A 554 30.20 29.16 -8.58
N LEU A 555 29.01 29.66 -8.30
CA LEU A 555 28.75 31.07 -8.16
C LEU A 555 28.47 31.43 -6.70
N ASP A 556 28.90 32.61 -6.31
CA ASP A 556 28.51 33.26 -5.07
C ASP A 556 26.99 33.54 -5.09
N PRO A 557 26.22 33.16 -4.05
CA PRO A 557 24.77 33.29 -4.09
C PRO A 557 24.27 34.74 -4.04
N GLU A 558 25.09 35.70 -3.58
CA GLU A 558 24.69 37.11 -3.48
C GLU A 558 24.99 37.88 -4.74
N THR A 559 26.18 37.67 -5.31
CA THR A 559 26.70 38.49 -6.41
C THR A 559 26.68 37.79 -7.76
N LEU A 560 26.51 36.47 -7.78
CA LEU A 560 26.69 35.56 -8.91
C LEU A 560 28.12 35.63 -9.54
N GLU A 561 29.10 36.05 -8.77
CA GLU A 561 30.52 35.97 -9.20
C GLU A 561 31.02 34.52 -9.10
N ILE A 562 31.94 34.16 -10.04
CA ILE A 562 32.51 32.82 -10.10
C ILE A 562 33.46 32.63 -8.94
N LYS A 563 33.18 31.64 -8.07
CA LYS A 563 34.05 31.19 -6.97
C LYS A 563 35.00 30.08 -7.40
N ALA A 564 34.52 29.16 -8.24
CA ALA A 564 35.31 28.04 -8.74
C ALA A 564 34.80 27.59 -10.13
N THR A 565 35.67 26.91 -10.88
CA THR A 565 35.33 26.34 -12.19
C THR A 565 35.85 24.90 -12.27
N PHE A 566 34.95 23.98 -12.63
CA PHE A 566 35.32 22.64 -13.03
C PHE A 566 35.38 22.55 -14.57
N GLU A 567 36.50 22.14 -15.12
CA GLU A 567 36.69 21.92 -16.55
C GLU A 567 36.65 20.42 -16.83
N SER A 568 35.62 19.94 -17.52
CA SER A 568 35.48 18.50 -17.82
C SER A 568 36.50 17.97 -18.85
N GLY A 569 37.13 18.85 -19.60
CA GLY A 569 38.01 18.48 -20.73
C GLY A 569 37.26 17.80 -21.90
N LYS A 570 35.92 17.74 -21.86
CA LYS A 570 35.09 17.09 -22.89
C LYS A 570 34.67 18.03 -24.02
N GLY A 571 34.93 19.33 -23.85
CA GLY A 571 34.62 20.37 -24.82
C GLY A 571 33.15 20.71 -24.96
N ASN A 572 32.84 21.44 -26.04
CA ASN A 572 31.45 21.91 -26.28
C ASN A 572 30.43 20.77 -26.30
N ASN A 573 29.28 21.03 -25.77
CA ASN A 573 28.13 20.15 -25.59
C ASN A 573 28.26 19.14 -24.44
N ALA A 574 29.34 19.12 -23.64
CA ALA A 574 29.48 18.16 -22.56
C ALA A 574 28.31 18.24 -21.54
N PHE A 575 27.93 19.46 -21.17
CA PHE A 575 26.81 19.67 -20.22
C PHE A 575 25.59 20.29 -20.90
N ASN A 576 25.43 20.13 -22.20
CA ASN A 576 24.23 20.55 -22.88
C ASN A 576 23.03 19.68 -22.46
N TYR A 577 21.97 20.29 -21.96
CA TYR A 577 20.81 19.65 -21.35
C TYR A 577 21.10 18.84 -20.06
N ALA A 578 22.29 19.02 -19.49
CA ALA A 578 22.63 18.39 -18.21
C ALA A 578 21.77 18.95 -17.07
N ARG A 579 21.37 18.07 -16.18
CA ARG A 579 20.70 18.40 -14.94
C ARG A 579 21.54 17.90 -13.79
N ALA A 580 21.75 18.75 -12.82
CA ALA A 580 22.53 18.46 -11.63
C ALA A 580 21.63 18.37 -10.41
N CYS A 581 22.09 17.64 -9.39
CA CYS A 581 21.52 17.65 -8.05
C CYS A 581 22.65 17.79 -7.01
N SER A 582 22.31 18.10 -5.77
CA SER A 582 23.27 18.17 -4.66
C SER A 582 22.80 17.31 -3.48
N ASP A 583 23.76 16.93 -2.63
CA ASP A 583 23.50 16.25 -1.36
C ASP A 583 23.60 17.20 -0.17
N THR A 584 23.33 16.69 1.03
CA THR A 584 23.39 17.44 2.29
C THR A 584 24.80 17.84 2.68
N ASP A 585 25.83 17.19 2.13
CA ASP A 585 27.23 17.51 2.33
C ASP A 585 27.74 18.60 1.36
N GLY A 586 26.88 19.06 0.45
CA GLY A 586 27.17 20.05 -0.56
C GLY A 586 27.90 19.52 -1.79
N ASN A 587 27.95 18.21 -1.98
CA ASN A 587 28.46 17.63 -3.22
C ASN A 587 27.45 17.83 -4.34
N PHE A 588 27.96 17.95 -5.58
CA PHE A 588 27.16 18.08 -6.77
C PHE A 588 27.32 16.85 -7.67
N TYR A 589 26.21 16.37 -8.20
CA TYR A 589 26.16 15.24 -9.12
C TYR A 589 25.72 15.73 -10.49
N ILE A 590 26.56 15.51 -11.49
CA ILE A 590 26.26 15.97 -12.84
C ILE A 590 26.71 14.98 -13.91
N SER A 591 25.88 14.82 -14.94
CA SER A 591 26.19 13.99 -16.11
C SER A 591 26.58 14.80 -17.30
N SER A 592 27.53 14.28 -18.08
CA SER A 592 27.86 14.82 -19.42
C SER A 592 26.76 14.45 -20.42
N GLY A 593 25.83 15.38 -20.68
CA GLY A 593 24.56 15.09 -21.38
C GLY A 593 24.69 14.64 -22.82
N GLN A 594 25.61 15.17 -23.64
CA GLN A 594 25.70 14.87 -25.07
C GLN A 594 27.04 14.28 -25.53
N VAL A 595 28.06 14.28 -24.69
CA VAL A 595 29.41 13.85 -25.07
C VAL A 595 30.01 13.00 -23.96
N LYS A 596 30.22 11.69 -24.25
CA LYS A 596 30.93 10.77 -23.36
C LYS A 596 30.37 10.59 -21.95
N ASN A 597 29.39 9.81 -21.80
CA ASN A 597 28.83 9.08 -20.63
C ASN A 597 29.59 9.16 -19.31
N VAL A 598 29.84 10.30 -18.75
CA VAL A 598 30.49 10.41 -17.46
C VAL A 598 29.55 11.12 -16.48
N ASN A 599 29.26 10.49 -15.37
CA ASN A 599 28.74 11.13 -14.19
C ASN A 599 29.90 11.56 -13.31
N TYR A 600 29.85 12.77 -12.84
CA TYR A 600 30.82 13.34 -11.92
C TYR A 600 30.15 13.57 -10.56
N THR A 601 30.84 13.19 -9.50
CA THR A 601 30.62 13.67 -8.15
C THR A 601 31.65 14.76 -7.88
N LEU A 602 31.18 15.99 -7.77
CA LEU A 602 32.00 17.16 -7.46
C LEU A 602 31.82 17.56 -6.02
N GLY A 603 32.90 17.90 -5.34
CA GLY A 603 32.85 18.45 -3.99
C GLY A 603 32.23 19.87 -3.95
N PRO A 604 32.03 20.45 -2.76
CA PRO A 604 31.51 21.82 -2.60
C PRO A 604 32.35 22.91 -3.28
N ASP A 605 33.61 22.64 -3.56
CA ASP A 605 34.54 23.49 -4.25
C ASP A 605 34.74 23.12 -5.75
N LEU A 606 33.88 22.24 -6.26
CA LEU A 606 33.95 21.62 -7.59
C LEU A 606 35.18 20.72 -7.84
N THR A 607 35.90 20.29 -6.80
CA THR A 607 36.94 19.24 -6.98
C THR A 607 36.25 17.90 -7.27
N VAL A 608 36.84 17.11 -8.19
CA VAL A 608 36.30 15.79 -8.53
C VAL A 608 36.54 14.83 -7.38
N LYS A 609 35.50 14.36 -6.76
CA LYS A 609 35.53 13.30 -5.73
C LYS A 609 35.44 11.91 -6.34
N ASP A 610 34.60 11.75 -7.34
CA ASP A 610 34.39 10.49 -8.03
C ASP A 610 33.84 10.72 -9.44
N SER A 611 34.00 9.72 -10.32
CA SER A 611 33.35 9.70 -11.60
C SER A 611 33.09 8.26 -12.04
N PHE A 612 31.97 8.03 -12.70
CA PHE A 612 31.69 6.73 -13.28
C PHE A 612 31.05 6.87 -14.67
N SER A 613 31.24 5.86 -15.51
CA SER A 613 30.54 5.71 -16.78
C SER A 613 29.85 4.36 -16.83
N VAL A 614 28.68 4.29 -17.47
CA VAL A 614 27.94 3.06 -17.60
C VAL A 614 28.16 2.47 -18.98
N GLY A 615 28.69 1.24 -19.01
CA GLY A 615 28.98 0.50 -20.22
C GLY A 615 30.21 1.01 -20.96
N GLY A 616 30.96 0.12 -21.66
CA GLY A 616 32.19 0.40 -22.39
C GLY A 616 32.02 1.22 -23.67
N ASP A 617 30.81 1.72 -23.96
CA ASP A 617 30.49 2.41 -25.20
C ASP A 617 30.52 3.93 -24.99
N ALA A 618 31.58 4.58 -25.52
CA ALA A 618 31.80 6.02 -25.38
C ALA A 618 30.73 6.89 -26.07
N ASP A 619 29.71 6.27 -26.66
CA ASP A 619 28.75 6.90 -27.55
C ASP A 619 27.30 6.98 -26.97
N LYS A 620 27.08 6.55 -25.74
CA LYS A 620 25.77 6.67 -25.09
C LYS A 620 25.50 8.10 -24.59
N GLN A 621 24.32 8.61 -24.81
CA GLN A 621 23.88 9.92 -24.30
C GLN A 621 23.11 9.75 -22.98
N MET A 622 23.36 10.67 -22.07
CA MET A 622 22.68 10.68 -20.76
C MET A 622 21.52 11.68 -20.74
N GLY A 623 20.46 11.30 -20.04
CA GLY A 623 19.40 12.20 -19.64
C GLY A 623 19.75 13.00 -18.38
N GLY A 624 18.74 13.57 -17.76
CA GLY A 624 18.88 14.21 -16.45
C GLY A 624 19.12 13.18 -15.34
N ASN A 625 19.80 13.64 -14.30
CA ASN A 625 20.02 12.88 -13.07
C ASN A 625 19.03 13.28 -12.01
N ASN A 626 18.67 12.33 -11.16
CA ASN A 626 18.01 12.61 -9.89
C ASN A 626 18.54 11.66 -8.82
N TYR A 627 18.33 11.99 -7.56
CA TYR A 627 19.00 11.34 -6.46
C TYR A 627 18.03 11.06 -5.32
N LEU A 628 18.07 9.86 -4.75
CA LEU A 628 17.28 9.47 -3.58
C LEU A 628 18.05 8.43 -2.76
N ASP A 629 18.11 8.59 -1.44
CA ASP A 629 18.69 7.63 -0.48
C ASP A 629 20.10 7.11 -0.83
N GLY A 630 20.98 7.97 -1.34
CA GLY A 630 22.32 7.59 -1.73
C GLY A 630 22.41 7.03 -3.15
N ILE A 631 21.33 6.90 -3.87
CA ILE A 631 21.28 6.38 -5.24
C ILE A 631 21.09 7.51 -6.24
N LEU A 632 21.98 7.57 -7.23
CA LEU A 632 21.86 8.44 -8.39
C LEU A 632 21.17 7.69 -9.52
N TYR A 633 20.01 8.18 -9.93
CA TYR A 633 19.22 7.62 -11.02
C TYR A 633 19.53 8.36 -12.32
N ALA A 634 19.79 7.62 -13.37
CA ALA A 634 20.11 8.16 -14.68
C ALA A 634 19.59 7.28 -15.81
N ALA A 635 19.23 7.91 -16.91
CA ALA A 635 18.84 7.22 -18.13
C ALA A 635 19.87 7.44 -19.22
N TYR A 636 20.21 6.39 -19.96
CA TYR A 636 21.19 6.37 -21.04
C TYR A 636 20.56 5.89 -22.34
N ILE A 637 20.94 6.49 -23.45
CA ILE A 637 20.49 6.05 -24.76
C ILE A 637 21.70 5.65 -25.59
N GLY A 638 21.62 4.50 -26.26
CA GLY A 638 22.60 4.07 -27.22
C GLY A 638 22.64 4.99 -28.43
N LYS A 639 23.77 5.03 -29.14
CA LYS A 639 23.98 5.85 -30.36
C LYS A 639 23.01 5.49 -31.49
N SER A 640 22.61 4.22 -31.57
CA SER A 640 21.61 3.73 -32.52
C SER A 640 20.21 4.20 -32.22
N GLN A 641 19.94 4.74 -31.00
CA GLN A 641 18.63 5.16 -30.49
C GLN A 641 17.58 4.06 -30.43
N GLU A 642 17.97 2.80 -30.58
CA GLU A 642 17.06 1.66 -30.57
C GLU A 642 16.87 1.11 -29.17
N ASN A 643 17.90 1.21 -28.30
CA ASN A 643 17.88 0.69 -26.95
C ASN A 643 18.42 1.71 -25.95
N GLY A 644 17.82 1.75 -24.79
CA GLY A 644 18.27 2.56 -23.66
C GLY A 644 18.69 1.68 -22.47
N LEU A 645 19.27 2.33 -21.48
CA LEU A 645 19.56 1.75 -20.17
C LEU A 645 19.10 2.73 -19.11
N PHE A 646 18.24 2.29 -18.21
CA PHE A 646 17.84 3.04 -17.02
C PHE A 646 18.44 2.37 -15.79
N ILE A 647 19.19 3.12 -15.01
CA ILE A 647 19.87 2.61 -13.81
C ILE A 647 19.75 3.54 -12.63
N GLY A 648 19.89 2.97 -11.43
CA GLY A 648 20.19 3.67 -10.19
C GLY A 648 21.48 3.11 -9.61
N LYS A 649 22.50 3.96 -9.37
CA LYS A 649 23.78 3.57 -8.81
C LYS A 649 24.01 4.25 -7.47
N TYR A 650 24.46 3.48 -6.47
CA TYR A 650 24.85 4.03 -5.18
C TYR A 650 26.09 4.92 -5.32
N VAL A 651 25.98 6.15 -4.85
CA VAL A 651 27.07 7.14 -4.82
C VAL A 651 27.30 7.72 -3.42
N GLY A 652 26.46 7.37 -2.45
CA GLY A 652 26.53 7.81 -1.05
C GLY A 652 25.83 9.15 -0.78
N GLY A 653 25.79 9.57 0.48
CA GLY A 653 25.19 10.83 0.93
C GLY A 653 23.67 10.80 1.06
N GLU A 654 23.11 11.91 1.50
CA GLU A 654 21.65 12.14 1.54
C GLU A 654 21.33 13.29 0.60
N ARG A 655 20.19 13.21 -0.09
CA ARG A 655 19.78 14.25 -1.03
C ARG A 655 19.52 15.58 -0.32
N TYR A 656 20.16 16.63 -0.80
CA TYR A 656 19.77 17.97 -0.49
C TYR A 656 18.58 18.40 -1.36
N HIS A 657 17.44 18.51 -0.74
CA HIS A 657 16.26 19.11 -1.32
C HIS A 657 16.15 20.56 -0.87
N ALA A 658 16.42 21.48 -1.76
CA ALA A 658 15.88 22.82 -1.58
C ALA A 658 14.36 22.77 -1.88
N TYR A 659 13.61 22.14 -0.99
CA TYR A 659 12.16 22.26 -0.91
C TYR A 659 11.36 21.86 -2.16
N GLY A 660 11.43 20.61 -2.57
CA GLY A 660 10.55 20.10 -3.63
C GLY A 660 10.80 20.73 -4.99
N VAL A 661 11.96 21.36 -5.17
CA VAL A 661 12.43 21.79 -6.47
C VAL A 661 12.71 20.55 -7.28
N ASP A 662 11.88 20.37 -8.25
CA ASP A 662 12.08 19.40 -9.26
C ASP A 662 13.19 19.86 -10.19
N ILE A 663 14.19 19.04 -10.38
CA ILE A 663 15.36 19.36 -11.19
C ILE A 663 14.97 19.58 -12.66
N CYS A 664 13.73 19.24 -13.03
CA CYS A 664 13.22 19.37 -14.38
C CYS A 664 12.64 20.75 -14.76
N GLY A 665 12.80 21.75 -13.92
CA GLY A 665 12.51 23.14 -14.27
C GLY A 665 11.17 23.68 -13.85
N SER A 666 10.40 22.92 -13.09
CA SER A 666 9.16 23.34 -12.46
C SER A 666 9.12 22.86 -11.01
N CYS A 667 8.70 23.70 -10.11
CA CYS A 667 8.68 23.37 -8.68
C CYS A 667 7.54 24.05 -7.96
N SER A 668 7.13 23.46 -6.85
CA SER A 668 6.33 24.11 -5.83
C SER A 668 7.15 24.25 -4.54
N LEU A 669 7.12 25.43 -3.95
CA LEU A 669 7.69 25.64 -2.62
C LEU A 669 6.63 25.25 -1.59
N LYS A 670 6.98 24.29 -0.71
CA LYS A 670 6.16 23.91 0.45
C LYS A 670 6.39 24.82 1.62
#